data_7154cb0d1e153f2b2120f69d268269be
#
_entry.id   7154cb0d1e153f2b2120f69d268269be
#
_cell.length_a   1.000
_cell.length_b   1.000
_cell.length_c   1.000
_cell.angle_alpha   90.00
_cell.angle_beta   90.00
_cell.angle_gamma   90.00
#
_symmetry.space_group_name_H-M   'P 1'
#
loop_
_entity.id
_entity.type
_entity.pdbx_description
1 polymer ?
#
loop_
_entity_poly.entity_id
_entity_poly.type
_entity_poly.pdbx_seq_one_letter_code
_entity_poly.pdbx_strand_id
1 'polypeptide(L)'
;MGVSSCKKKDSPPKHIKSEQKKVNHAALIPEGCSDKLYNCIVKIKINNVISTGFFMKIEKYNEMHFLITCSHCIPENCFENKETINILYGKKDKEKNKQIELDDNKRYIKRDKERDIILIQILKSDNVADSKYLYPDLNYKNGYNLYKNKNFYLAGYPSENNKERCISSGEIKAIDIQKYKFLHSLDTESGSSGSPICLKDGLFVIGIHNARNEDNNLKLGTFIGIIIDELEIKGINEIKDRLKENVEDKSKYGKITYFSHDRLFNKIKSHKFILNKMTIIFNNTENQKFIRILGEPFFKNNRNNINIIVNDIELSEVEPIIYTGYKRELIIILLEINTITDLSFMFYQCSSLVALPDISNWNMTNIKKMSYMFALCTQLTFFPNILNWNTLNVTDMSGIFYGCSSLKFLPDISNWNISKVNNLGCLFCKCSSIESLPDISKWDTSKVTNMNQIFHCCYSLKSIPDISKWDTSNITDFCCIFKDCSSIINLPDISNWETNNAIKMDGFFEKCTSLRELPDISKWELPNVETVFAIFYGCISLKSLPDISKWDISNVKDLNEIFAECHSLISLPDISNWDTSNITNMRGLFYRCSSLTSLPDISKWDVSNVKDMTEIFSECYLLTSLPDISKWNTSNVTNMLGMFYKCSSLNSLPDISVWNVSNLENLSFMFAESSSLKNISCINKWNLKKNINMEGIFKGISKQEVSFETLNICNKVLHPDALDNQIYPQLFRYLFHDKGGLIGINFSKK
;
A
#
# COMPACT_ATOMS: atom_id res chain seq x y z
N MET A 1 -38.63 -48.46 36.18
CA MET A 1 -37.92 -49.58 36.78
C MET A 1 -36.47 -49.20 36.79
N GLY A 2 -35.78 -48.98 37.85
CA GLY A 2 -35.76 -49.27 39.26
C GLY A 2 -34.46 -48.68 39.76
N VAL A 3 -34.59 -47.80 40.62
CA VAL A 3 -34.04 -47.54 41.93
C VAL A 3 -32.94 -48.51 42.37
N SER A 4 -31.79 -48.00 42.73
CA SER A 4 -31.19 -48.38 44.02
C SER A 4 -30.09 -47.38 44.44
N SER A 5 -30.34 -46.81 45.56
CA SER A 5 -29.49 -45.98 46.41
C SER A 5 -28.44 -46.84 47.14
N CYS A 6 -27.26 -46.28 47.39
CA CYS A 6 -26.50 -46.62 48.60
C CYS A 6 -25.67 -45.46 49.09
N LYS A 7 -26.05 -44.91 50.25
CA LYS A 7 -25.22 -44.03 51.09
C LYS A 7 -24.09 -44.80 51.71
N LYS A 8 -22.88 -44.22 51.76
CA LYS A 8 -21.99 -44.39 52.95
C LYS A 8 -21.16 -43.10 53.14
N LYS A 9 -21.17 -42.68 54.36
CA LYS A 9 -20.33 -41.64 55.02
C LYS A 9 -18.87 -42.10 54.97
N ASP A 10 -17.91 -41.16 54.88
CA ASP A 10 -17.01 -40.81 55.97
C ASP A 10 -15.81 -39.99 55.51
N SER A 11 -15.50 -38.97 56.33
CA SER A 11 -14.23 -38.34 56.70
C SER A 11 -13.39 -37.61 55.63
N PRO A 12 -12.82 -36.44 55.96
CA PRO A 12 -12.07 -35.61 55.02
C PRO A 12 -10.62 -36.12 54.88
N PRO A 13 -10.08 -36.12 53.66
CA PRO A 13 -8.66 -36.34 53.49
C PRO A 13 -7.86 -35.04 53.57
N LYS A 14 -6.82 -35.15 54.30
CA LYS A 14 -5.63 -34.37 54.50
C LYS A 14 -5.26 -33.37 53.39
N HIS A 15 -4.79 -32.22 53.84
CA HIS A 15 -4.02 -31.22 53.09
C HIS A 15 -3.16 -31.84 51.98
N ILE A 16 -3.56 -31.60 50.74
CA ILE A 16 -2.68 -31.69 49.59
C ILE A 16 -2.14 -30.27 49.39
N LYS A 17 -0.85 -30.09 49.64
CA LYS A 17 -0.10 -28.93 49.21
C LYS A 17 -0.25 -28.82 47.68
N SER A 18 -0.94 -27.81 47.21
CA SER A 18 -0.94 -27.44 45.82
C SER A 18 0.47 -26.98 45.44
N GLU A 19 1.22 -27.81 44.78
CA GLU A 19 2.36 -27.37 43.99
C GLU A 19 1.84 -26.41 42.94
N GLN A 20 2.10 -25.13 43.17
CA GLN A 20 1.97 -24.14 42.12
C GLN A 20 2.95 -24.48 41.01
N LYS A 21 2.46 -25.10 39.95
CA LYS A 21 3.17 -25.19 38.69
C LYS A 21 3.41 -23.72 38.23
N LYS A 22 4.64 -23.25 38.36
CA LYS A 22 5.14 -22.06 37.65
C LYS A 22 4.96 -22.32 36.17
N VAL A 23 3.93 -21.77 35.59
CA VAL A 23 3.79 -21.70 34.14
C VAL A 23 4.75 -20.62 33.66
N ASN A 24 5.92 -21.04 33.26
CA ASN A 24 6.86 -20.15 32.52
C ASN A 24 6.27 -19.86 31.14
N HIS A 25 5.48 -18.81 31.02
CA HIS A 25 5.17 -18.18 29.73
C HIS A 25 6.26 -17.13 29.40
N ALA A 26 7.50 -17.58 29.25
CA ALA A 26 8.49 -16.82 28.49
C ALA A 26 8.09 -16.90 27.00
N ALA A 27 7.35 -15.92 26.51
CA ALA A 27 7.16 -15.77 25.06
C ALA A 27 8.54 -15.63 24.43
N LEU A 28 8.84 -16.44 23.42
CA LEU A 28 10.06 -16.32 22.63
C LEU A 28 10.13 -14.90 22.04
N ILE A 29 11.03 -14.11 22.60
CA ILE A 29 11.33 -12.76 22.10
C ILE A 29 12.31 -12.94 20.96
N PRO A 30 12.16 -12.25 19.80
CA PRO A 30 13.12 -12.31 18.73
C PRO A 30 14.54 -12.00 19.22
N GLU A 31 15.51 -12.75 18.74
CA GLU A 31 16.92 -12.59 19.10
C GLU A 31 17.37 -11.14 18.79
N GLY A 32 17.96 -10.47 19.77
CA GLY A 32 18.36 -9.05 19.70
C GLY A 32 17.36 -8.04 20.26
N CYS A 33 16.05 -8.30 20.27
CA CYS A 33 15.04 -7.38 20.84
C CYS A 33 15.10 -7.32 22.37
N SER A 34 15.36 -8.44 23.03
CA SER A 34 15.52 -8.51 24.49
C SER A 34 16.67 -7.62 24.98
N ASP A 35 17.82 -7.67 24.31
CA ASP A 35 19.01 -6.90 24.68
C ASP A 35 18.79 -5.40 24.55
N LYS A 36 18.09 -4.93 23.50
CA LYS A 36 17.75 -3.53 23.33
C LYS A 36 16.82 -3.05 24.43
N LEU A 37 15.75 -3.77 24.69
CA LEU A 37 14.77 -3.42 25.72
C LEU A 37 15.40 -3.40 27.12
N TYR A 38 16.18 -4.43 27.50
CA TYR A 38 16.91 -4.48 28.76
C TYR A 38 17.87 -3.30 28.96
N ASN A 39 18.49 -2.81 27.92
CA ASN A 39 19.45 -1.72 28.01
C ASN A 39 18.80 -0.34 28.25
N CYS A 40 17.53 -0.19 27.91
CA CYS A 40 16.80 1.07 27.99
C CYS A 40 16.00 1.21 29.29
N ILE A 41 15.81 0.12 30.05
CA ILE A 41 15.05 0.11 31.29
C ILE A 41 15.94 0.50 32.47
N VAL A 42 15.35 1.28 33.35
CA VAL A 42 16.02 1.90 34.49
C VAL A 42 15.35 1.43 35.77
N LYS A 43 16.16 1.05 36.75
CA LYS A 43 15.76 0.84 38.13
C LYS A 43 15.95 2.14 38.88
N ILE A 44 14.86 2.70 39.40
CA ILE A 44 14.87 3.94 40.20
C ILE A 44 14.81 3.53 41.66
N LYS A 45 15.75 4.02 42.43
CA LYS A 45 15.84 3.74 43.89
C LYS A 45 15.73 5.05 44.69
N ILE A 46 14.67 5.16 45.48
CA ILE A 46 14.39 6.29 46.38
C ILE A 46 13.97 5.72 47.74
N ASN A 47 14.67 6.09 48.83
CA ASN A 47 14.30 5.72 50.21
C ASN A 47 13.91 4.25 50.39
N ASN A 48 14.69 3.29 49.84
CA ASN A 48 14.44 1.85 49.82
C ASN A 48 13.26 1.37 48.98
N VAL A 49 12.53 2.25 48.30
CA VAL A 49 11.51 1.86 47.31
C VAL A 49 12.17 1.73 45.93
N ILE A 50 11.83 0.64 45.27
CA ILE A 50 12.30 0.34 43.91
C ILE A 50 11.12 0.47 42.95
N SER A 51 11.33 1.26 41.91
CA SER A 51 10.40 1.41 40.80
C SER A 51 11.11 1.28 39.44
N THR A 52 10.35 1.14 38.40
CA THR A 52 10.88 1.08 37.04
C THR A 52 10.70 2.41 36.34
N GLY A 53 11.65 2.75 35.50
CA GLY A 53 11.56 3.79 34.50
C GLY A 53 12.23 3.34 33.22
N PHE A 54 12.23 4.16 32.20
CA PHE A 54 12.95 3.89 30.98
C PHE A 54 13.42 5.18 30.31
N PHE A 55 14.49 5.06 29.53
CA PHE A 55 14.96 6.16 28.73
C PHE A 55 14.20 6.20 27.41
N MET A 56 13.71 7.38 27.03
CA MET A 56 13.05 7.63 25.77
C MET A 56 13.67 8.82 25.04
N LYS A 57 13.87 8.67 23.74
CA LYS A 57 14.29 9.74 22.84
C LYS A 57 13.09 10.18 22.02
N ILE A 58 12.81 11.48 22.03
CA ILE A 58 11.80 12.10 21.18
C ILE A 58 12.56 12.87 20.10
N GLU A 59 12.68 12.27 18.92
CA GLU A 59 13.51 12.79 17.81
C GLU A 59 13.08 14.16 17.31
N LYS A 60 11.78 14.45 17.41
CA LYS A 60 11.16 15.64 16.84
C LYS A 60 11.58 16.97 17.51
N TYR A 61 12.23 16.91 18.70
CA TYR A 61 12.53 18.09 19.52
C TYR A 61 14.03 18.20 19.87
N ASN A 62 14.88 18.45 18.88
CA ASN A 62 16.33 18.64 19.05
C ASN A 62 16.97 17.54 19.92
N GLU A 63 16.67 16.27 19.63
CA GLU A 63 17.23 15.13 20.36
C GLU A 63 17.03 15.20 21.88
N MET A 64 15.85 15.64 22.32
CA MET A 64 15.57 15.65 23.76
C MET A 64 15.41 14.21 24.27
N HIS A 65 16.16 13.94 25.32
CA HIS A 65 16.21 12.66 26.00
C HIS A 65 15.50 12.76 27.33
N PHE A 66 14.67 11.77 27.65
CA PHE A 66 13.90 11.74 28.89
C PHE A 66 14.07 10.40 29.63
N LEU A 67 14.10 10.49 30.97
CA LEU A 67 13.73 9.41 31.85
C LEU A 67 12.23 9.53 32.12
N ILE A 68 11.48 8.44 31.89
CA ILE A 68 10.03 8.37 32.06
C ILE A 68 9.70 7.33 33.11
N THR A 69 8.81 7.69 34.04
CA THR A 69 8.28 6.80 35.06
C THR A 69 6.89 7.24 35.52
N CYS A 70 6.25 6.51 36.42
CA CYS A 70 4.99 6.92 37.05
C CYS A 70 5.16 8.03 38.08
N SER A 71 4.16 8.90 38.20
CA SER A 71 4.17 10.01 39.13
C SER A 71 4.25 9.56 40.60
N HIS A 72 3.58 8.46 40.95
CA HIS A 72 3.63 7.91 42.30
C HIS A 72 4.97 7.21 42.62
N CYS A 73 5.84 6.98 41.64
CA CYS A 73 7.15 6.37 41.86
C CYS A 73 8.19 7.32 42.46
N ILE A 74 7.97 8.61 42.37
CA ILE A 74 8.87 9.65 42.91
C ILE A 74 8.07 10.56 43.84
N PRO A 75 8.32 10.52 45.15
CA PRO A 75 7.63 11.36 46.15
C PRO A 75 7.75 12.85 45.84
N GLU A 76 6.74 13.64 46.20
CA GLU A 76 6.67 15.07 45.90
C GLU A 76 7.76 15.89 46.59
N ASN A 77 8.07 15.52 47.81
CA ASN A 77 9.14 16.17 48.60
C ASN A 77 10.52 16.07 47.94
N CYS A 78 10.75 15.03 47.09
CA CYS A 78 12.01 14.92 46.33
C CYS A 78 12.19 16.06 45.33
N PHE A 79 11.10 16.58 44.77
CA PHE A 79 11.15 17.73 43.85
C PHE A 79 11.22 19.05 44.61
N GLU A 80 10.49 19.19 45.71
CA GLU A 80 10.51 20.39 46.55
C GLU A 80 11.89 20.63 47.14
N ASN A 81 12.57 19.55 47.57
CA ASN A 81 13.90 19.59 48.14
C ASN A 81 15.03 19.49 47.13
N LYS A 82 14.70 19.41 45.82
CA LYS A 82 15.66 19.22 44.70
C LYS A 82 16.60 18.03 44.94
N GLU A 83 16.03 16.93 45.44
CA GLU A 83 16.81 15.74 45.78
C GLU A 83 17.41 15.07 44.54
N THR A 84 18.41 14.24 44.77
CA THR A 84 19.04 13.44 43.74
C THR A 84 18.54 12.01 43.83
N ILE A 85 17.98 11.50 42.71
CA ILE A 85 17.57 10.11 42.58
C ILE A 85 18.70 9.25 42.03
N ASN A 86 18.81 8.01 42.55
CA ASN A 86 19.77 7.04 42.05
C ASN A 86 19.09 6.15 41.00
N ILE A 87 19.69 6.05 39.83
CA ILE A 87 19.22 5.21 38.74
C ILE A 87 20.27 4.17 38.35
N LEU A 88 19.83 2.94 38.15
CA LEU A 88 20.67 1.82 37.73
C LEU A 88 20.18 1.31 36.40
N TYR A 89 21.09 1.17 35.42
CA TYR A 89 20.77 0.69 34.07
C TYR A 89 21.97 -0.04 33.42
N GLY A 90 21.70 -0.81 32.35
CA GLY A 90 22.73 -1.60 31.66
C GLY A 90 22.62 -3.10 31.92
N LYS A 91 23.45 -3.93 31.33
CA LYS A 91 23.47 -5.40 31.56
C LYS A 91 23.97 -5.71 32.97
N LYS A 92 23.55 -6.83 33.57
CA LYS A 92 23.85 -7.30 34.91
C LYS A 92 25.36 -7.21 35.26
N ASP A 93 26.21 -7.60 34.30
CA ASP A 93 27.68 -7.60 34.50
C ASP A 93 28.34 -6.22 34.27
N LYS A 94 27.57 -5.24 33.77
CA LYS A 94 28.04 -3.87 33.47
C LYS A 94 26.99 -2.84 33.86
N GLU A 95 26.32 -3.04 35.00
CA GLU A 95 25.30 -2.13 35.48
C GLU A 95 25.97 -0.77 35.87
N LYS A 96 25.39 0.32 35.35
CA LYS A 96 25.83 1.68 35.59
C LYS A 96 24.93 2.31 36.64
N ASN A 97 25.52 2.94 37.64
CA ASN A 97 24.81 3.78 38.60
C ASN A 97 24.99 5.25 38.21
N LYS A 98 23.89 5.99 38.14
CA LYS A 98 23.87 7.41 37.85
C LYS A 98 22.99 8.13 38.88
N GLN A 99 23.37 9.37 39.18
CA GLN A 99 22.60 10.26 39.99
C GLN A 99 21.95 11.34 39.12
N ILE A 100 20.64 11.50 39.23
CA ILE A 100 19.86 12.49 38.50
C ILE A 100 19.29 13.48 39.53
N GLU A 101 19.71 14.70 39.47
CA GLU A 101 19.22 15.79 40.32
C GLU A 101 17.84 16.24 39.85
N LEU A 102 16.87 16.35 40.75
CA LEU A 102 15.49 16.77 40.48
C LEU A 102 15.32 18.30 40.65
N ASP A 103 16.20 19.06 40.02
CA ASP A 103 16.12 20.53 40.01
C ASP A 103 15.50 21.02 38.70
N ASP A 104 14.28 21.58 38.77
CA ASP A 104 13.54 22.11 37.65
C ASP A 104 14.11 23.41 37.07
N ASN A 105 15.06 24.06 37.78
CA ASN A 105 15.84 25.16 37.22
C ASN A 105 16.97 24.69 36.30
N LYS A 106 17.44 23.43 36.46
CA LYS A 106 18.55 22.87 35.67
C LYS A 106 18.10 21.98 34.53
N ARG A 107 16.92 21.37 34.66
CA ARG A 107 16.39 20.44 33.65
C ARG A 107 14.87 20.53 33.54
N TYR A 108 14.35 20.20 32.38
CA TYR A 108 12.90 20.09 32.20
C TYR A 108 12.34 18.90 32.97
N ILE A 109 11.39 19.18 33.89
CA ILE A 109 10.64 18.14 34.61
C ILE A 109 9.15 18.42 34.46
N LYS A 110 8.42 17.46 33.89
CA LYS A 110 6.95 17.50 33.79
C LYS A 110 6.36 16.43 34.66
N ARG A 111 5.47 16.83 35.56
CA ARG A 111 4.70 15.94 36.44
C ARG A 111 3.22 16.01 36.05
N ASP A 112 2.66 14.91 35.68
CA ASP A 112 1.23 14.75 35.40
C ASP A 112 0.65 13.77 36.41
N LYS A 113 0.09 14.32 37.52
CA LYS A 113 -0.48 13.51 38.61
C LYS A 113 -1.77 12.82 38.20
N GLU A 114 -2.59 13.44 37.35
CA GLU A 114 -3.85 12.89 36.88
C GLU A 114 -3.65 11.65 36.00
N ARG A 115 -2.69 11.73 35.11
CA ARG A 115 -2.33 10.64 34.20
C ARG A 115 -1.28 9.70 34.79
N ASP A 116 -0.71 10.07 35.94
CA ASP A 116 0.32 9.31 36.66
C ASP A 116 1.61 9.09 35.84
N ILE A 117 2.15 10.15 35.25
CA ILE A 117 3.41 10.13 34.49
C ILE A 117 4.33 11.27 34.92
N ILE A 118 5.63 11.00 34.96
CA ILE A 118 6.70 11.98 35.07
C ILE A 118 7.68 11.85 33.92
N LEU A 119 8.07 12.99 33.35
CA LEU A 119 9.18 13.12 32.41
C LEU A 119 10.29 13.95 33.09
N ILE A 120 11.49 13.42 33.04
CA ILE A 120 12.70 14.07 33.55
C ILE A 120 13.71 14.16 32.41
N GLN A 121 14.09 15.36 32.00
CA GLN A 121 15.08 15.55 30.94
C GLN A 121 16.44 14.98 31.34
N ILE A 122 17.06 14.23 30.43
CA ILE A 122 18.45 13.76 30.58
C ILE A 122 19.36 14.74 29.85
N LEU A 123 20.27 15.32 30.60
CA LEU A 123 21.22 16.28 30.09
C LEU A 123 22.47 15.58 29.53
N LYS A 124 23.23 16.26 28.68
CA LYS A 124 24.52 15.73 28.19
C LYS A 124 25.50 15.43 29.31
N SER A 125 25.46 16.24 30.40
CA SER A 125 26.24 16.01 31.62
C SER A 125 25.92 14.68 32.32
N ASP A 126 24.72 14.15 32.16
CA ASP A 126 24.33 12.85 32.73
C ASP A 126 25.04 11.68 32.03
N ASN A 127 25.62 11.92 30.86
CA ASN A 127 26.44 10.97 30.10
C ASN A 127 25.77 9.59 29.89
N VAL A 128 24.51 9.60 29.45
CA VAL A 128 23.76 8.40 29.05
C VAL A 128 23.98 8.20 27.56
N ALA A 129 24.46 7.01 27.15
CA ALA A 129 24.77 6.72 25.73
C ALA A 129 23.51 6.66 24.86
N ASP A 130 23.58 7.14 23.62
CA ASP A 130 22.47 7.18 22.65
C ASP A 130 21.82 5.82 22.38
N SER A 131 22.58 4.73 22.50
CA SER A 131 22.05 3.36 22.35
C SER A 131 21.11 2.91 23.48
N LYS A 132 20.86 3.74 24.46
CA LYS A 132 20.05 3.43 25.67
C LYS A 132 18.63 3.97 25.61
N TYR A 133 18.19 4.51 24.49
CA TYR A 133 16.86 5.12 24.38
C TYR A 133 15.89 4.25 23.58
N LEU A 134 14.64 4.23 24.02
CA LEU A 134 13.47 3.74 23.26
C LEU A 134 12.84 4.92 22.50
N TYR A 135 12.03 4.60 21.52
CA TYR A 135 11.32 5.58 20.72
C TYR A 135 9.80 5.41 20.92
N PRO A 136 9.02 6.50 20.94
CA PRO A 136 7.57 6.39 21.01
C PRO A 136 7.01 5.86 19.69
N ASP A 137 5.88 5.13 19.78
CA ASP A 137 5.09 4.83 18.60
C ASP A 137 4.24 6.04 18.22
N LEU A 138 4.52 6.67 17.11
CA LEU A 138 3.79 7.84 16.64
C LEU A 138 2.45 7.49 15.94
N ASN A 139 2.16 6.20 15.74
CA ASN A 139 0.89 5.76 15.15
C ASN A 139 -0.33 6.03 16.06
N TYR A 140 -0.13 6.38 17.35
CA TYR A 140 -1.23 6.80 18.22
C TYR A 140 -2.03 7.98 17.63
N LYS A 141 -1.42 8.80 16.79
CA LYS A 141 -2.08 9.91 16.08
C LYS A 141 -3.23 9.44 15.17
N ASN A 142 -3.21 8.18 14.75
CA ASN A 142 -4.28 7.54 13.98
C ASN A 142 -5.40 6.95 14.86
N GLY A 143 -5.34 7.22 16.17
CA GLY A 143 -6.31 6.80 17.17
C GLY A 143 -5.85 5.60 18.01
N TYR A 144 -6.07 5.70 19.32
CA TYR A 144 -5.63 4.67 20.28
C TYR A 144 -6.35 3.32 20.12
N ASN A 145 -7.52 3.29 19.46
CA ASN A 145 -8.25 2.06 19.20
C ASN A 145 -7.47 1.06 18.34
N LEU A 146 -6.47 1.52 17.59
CA LEU A 146 -5.55 0.67 16.82
C LEU A 146 -4.80 -0.35 17.68
N TYR A 147 -4.66 -0.07 18.97
CA TYR A 147 -3.92 -0.90 19.89
C TYR A 147 -4.77 -1.98 20.58
N LYS A 148 -6.09 -1.90 20.50
CA LYS A 148 -6.98 -2.90 21.09
C LYS A 148 -6.73 -4.29 20.48
N ASN A 149 -6.60 -5.29 21.34
CA ASN A 149 -6.34 -6.70 20.98
C ASN A 149 -4.99 -6.96 20.26
N LYS A 150 -4.09 -5.97 20.22
CA LYS A 150 -2.71 -6.21 19.76
C LYS A 150 -1.84 -6.78 20.88
N ASN A 151 -0.78 -7.47 20.49
CA ASN A 151 0.19 -8.04 21.40
C ASN A 151 1.32 -7.07 21.71
N PHE A 152 1.69 -6.96 22.97
CA PHE A 152 2.71 -6.04 23.49
C PHE A 152 3.71 -6.75 24.41
N TYR A 153 4.86 -6.10 24.62
CA TYR A 153 5.82 -6.43 25.66
C TYR A 153 5.77 -5.39 26.77
N LEU A 154 5.91 -5.86 27.99
CA LEU A 154 6.22 -5.03 29.18
C LEU A 154 7.53 -5.51 29.76
N ALA A 155 8.43 -4.59 30.08
CA ALA A 155 9.68 -4.92 30.70
C ALA A 155 9.94 -4.04 31.93
N GLY A 156 10.26 -4.65 33.06
CA GLY A 156 10.42 -3.94 34.32
C GLY A 156 11.21 -4.70 35.35
N TYR A 157 11.34 -4.08 36.51
CA TYR A 157 11.93 -4.69 37.71
C TYR A 157 10.81 -5.10 38.66
N PRO A 158 10.50 -6.41 38.78
CA PRO A 158 9.58 -6.88 39.79
C PRO A 158 10.19 -6.76 41.19
N SER A 159 9.37 -6.90 42.21
CA SER A 159 9.58 -6.60 43.62
C SER A 159 10.96 -6.92 44.22
N GLU A 160 11.19 -6.42 45.44
CA GLU A 160 12.46 -6.40 46.20
C GLU A 160 13.22 -7.72 46.28
N ASN A 161 12.53 -8.87 46.21
CA ASN A 161 13.13 -10.20 46.32
C ASN A 161 13.69 -10.75 44.99
N ASN A 162 13.33 -10.15 43.86
CA ASN A 162 13.77 -10.61 42.56
C ASN A 162 14.68 -9.56 41.93
N LYS A 163 15.97 -9.78 41.97
CA LYS A 163 16.98 -8.85 41.46
C LYS A 163 17.07 -8.78 39.95
N GLU A 164 16.26 -9.59 39.24
CA GLU A 164 16.34 -9.72 37.78
C GLU A 164 15.19 -8.99 37.09
N ARG A 165 15.49 -8.45 35.91
CA ARG A 165 14.50 -7.82 35.05
C ARG A 165 13.60 -8.89 34.43
N CYS A 166 12.31 -8.60 34.35
CA CYS A 166 11.34 -9.48 33.73
C CYS A 166 10.73 -8.83 32.50
N ILE A 167 10.45 -9.66 31.49
CA ILE A 167 9.66 -9.26 30.33
C ILE A 167 8.42 -10.14 30.29
N SER A 168 7.26 -9.54 30.20
CA SER A 168 5.99 -10.22 29.99
C SER A 168 5.36 -9.82 28.66
N SER A 169 4.49 -10.66 28.14
CA SER A 169 3.71 -10.37 26.92
C SER A 169 2.23 -10.53 27.18
N GLY A 170 1.42 -9.72 26.52
CA GLY A 170 -0.03 -9.74 26.66
C GLY A 170 -0.69 -8.79 25.70
N GLU A 171 -1.97 -8.48 25.93
CA GLU A 171 -2.80 -7.68 25.02
C GLU A 171 -3.48 -6.53 25.76
N ILE A 172 -3.79 -5.46 25.01
CA ILE A 172 -4.69 -4.40 25.48
C ILE A 172 -6.14 -4.88 25.29
N LYS A 173 -6.90 -4.91 26.39
CA LYS A 173 -8.28 -5.43 26.43
C LYS A 173 -9.32 -4.33 26.35
N ALA A 174 -9.07 -3.17 26.92
CA ALA A 174 -9.98 -2.04 26.88
C ALA A 174 -9.21 -0.70 26.83
N ILE A 175 -9.83 0.30 26.24
CA ILE A 175 -9.26 1.65 26.06
C ILE A 175 -10.28 2.68 26.51
N ASP A 176 -9.84 3.60 27.38
CA ASP A 176 -10.55 4.82 27.77
C ASP A 176 -9.83 6.02 27.14
N ILE A 177 -10.34 6.44 25.99
CA ILE A 177 -9.73 7.54 25.22
C ILE A 177 -9.83 8.87 25.96
N GLN A 178 -10.92 9.11 26.71
CA GLN A 178 -11.12 10.38 27.43
C GLN A 178 -10.08 10.58 28.54
N LYS A 179 -9.65 9.48 29.18
CA LYS A 179 -8.64 9.50 30.23
C LYS A 179 -7.23 9.15 29.73
N TYR A 180 -7.08 8.84 28.42
CA TYR A 180 -5.84 8.34 27.82
C TYR A 180 -5.27 7.11 28.56
N LYS A 181 -6.15 6.25 29.06
CA LYS A 181 -5.83 5.03 29.82
C LYS A 181 -6.27 3.78 29.10
N PHE A 182 -5.66 2.67 29.41
CA PHE A 182 -6.03 1.36 28.88
C PHE A 182 -5.86 0.25 29.90
N LEU A 183 -6.62 -0.84 29.74
CA LEU A 183 -6.49 -2.05 30.54
C LEU A 183 -5.77 -3.12 29.72
N HIS A 184 -4.82 -3.80 30.35
CA HIS A 184 -4.01 -4.84 29.69
C HIS A 184 -3.87 -6.11 30.53
N SER A 185 -3.58 -7.22 29.85
CA SER A 185 -3.42 -8.55 30.45
C SER A 185 -1.96 -8.94 30.71
N LEU A 186 -1.01 -8.00 30.61
CA LEU A 186 0.40 -8.25 30.85
C LEU A 186 0.63 -8.62 32.31
N ASP A 187 1.44 -9.66 32.57
CA ASP A 187 1.81 -10.03 33.92
C ASP A 187 2.75 -8.99 34.53
N THR A 188 2.37 -8.51 35.71
CA THR A 188 3.13 -7.49 36.44
C THR A 188 3.17 -7.82 37.91
N GLU A 189 4.31 -7.57 38.54
CA GLU A 189 4.51 -7.68 39.98
C GLU A 189 4.72 -6.30 40.61
N SER A 190 4.74 -6.22 41.94
CA SER A 190 5.11 -5.00 42.67
C SER A 190 6.47 -4.51 42.18
N GLY A 191 6.62 -3.19 41.96
CA GLY A 191 7.83 -2.56 41.42
C GLY A 191 7.84 -2.41 39.90
N SER A 192 6.87 -3.00 39.18
CA SER A 192 6.76 -2.83 37.73
C SER A 192 6.15 -1.49 37.30
N SER A 193 5.60 -0.69 38.20
CA SER A 193 5.12 0.68 37.91
C SER A 193 6.19 1.51 37.24
N GLY A 194 5.85 2.19 36.16
CA GLY A 194 6.78 2.95 35.33
C GLY A 194 7.42 2.15 34.19
N SER A 195 7.09 0.87 34.04
CA SER A 195 7.60 0.04 32.93
C SER A 195 7.02 0.45 31.59
N PRO A 196 7.83 0.49 30.51
CA PRO A 196 7.32 0.75 29.17
C PRO A 196 6.48 -0.40 28.65
N ILE A 197 5.41 -0.09 27.94
CA ILE A 197 4.61 -1.02 27.16
C ILE A 197 4.93 -0.76 25.70
N CYS A 198 5.51 -1.78 25.04
CA CYS A 198 6.06 -1.65 23.70
C CYS A 198 5.36 -2.58 22.72
N LEU A 199 5.17 -2.14 21.48
CA LEU A 199 4.78 -2.99 20.35
C LEU A 199 5.78 -4.14 20.18
N LYS A 200 5.29 -5.35 19.87
CA LYS A 200 6.16 -6.49 19.52
C LYS A 200 7.03 -6.17 18.30
N ASP A 201 6.45 -5.47 17.34
CA ASP A 201 7.11 -5.10 16.10
C ASP A 201 7.86 -3.77 16.29
N GLY A 202 9.20 -3.83 16.37
CA GLY A 202 10.09 -2.66 16.41
C GLY A 202 10.38 -2.07 17.79
N LEU A 203 9.76 -2.55 18.87
CA LEU A 203 9.95 -2.06 20.26
C LEU A 203 9.62 -0.57 20.45
N PHE A 204 8.63 -0.06 19.75
CA PHE A 204 8.13 1.30 19.95
C PHE A 204 7.23 1.38 21.18
N VAL A 205 7.45 2.40 22.02
CA VAL A 205 6.69 2.63 23.26
C VAL A 205 5.34 3.23 22.93
N ILE A 206 4.26 2.60 23.39
CA ILE A 206 2.90 3.13 23.28
C ILE A 206 2.39 3.71 24.59
N GLY A 207 2.93 3.25 25.72
CA GLY A 207 2.44 3.65 27.03
C GLY A 207 3.33 3.19 28.18
N ILE A 208 2.86 3.47 29.38
CA ILE A 208 3.52 3.14 30.64
C ILE A 208 2.56 2.34 31.51
N HIS A 209 3.07 1.33 32.21
CA HIS A 209 2.30 0.58 33.19
C HIS A 209 2.20 1.38 34.50
N ASN A 210 0.98 1.59 34.99
CA ASN A 210 0.74 2.35 36.22
C ASN A 210 0.50 1.45 37.45
N ALA A 211 -0.58 0.68 37.44
CA ALA A 211 -1.02 -0.04 38.63
C ALA A 211 -1.88 -1.26 38.29
N ARG A 212 -2.24 -2.03 39.32
CA ARG A 212 -3.24 -3.10 39.24
C ARG A 212 -4.64 -2.49 39.33
N ASN A 213 -5.57 -2.94 38.48
CA ASN A 213 -6.98 -2.63 38.65
C ASN A 213 -7.60 -3.61 39.65
N GLU A 214 -8.20 -3.10 40.73
CA GLU A 214 -8.73 -3.91 41.82
C GLU A 214 -9.99 -4.72 41.40
N ASP A 215 -10.71 -4.26 40.37
CA ASP A 215 -12.01 -4.82 40.03
C ASP A 215 -12.00 -6.05 39.11
N ASN A 216 -10.92 -6.31 38.34
CA ASN A 216 -11.01 -7.32 37.26
C ASN A 216 -9.69 -7.95 36.83
N ASN A 217 -8.76 -8.27 37.66
CA ASN A 217 -7.47 -8.92 37.30
C ASN A 217 -6.68 -8.29 36.10
N LEU A 218 -7.18 -7.22 35.50
CA LEU A 218 -6.49 -6.46 34.46
C LEU A 218 -5.62 -5.40 35.11
N LYS A 219 -4.63 -4.91 34.38
CA LYS A 219 -3.70 -3.88 34.83
C LYS A 219 -3.95 -2.59 34.08
N LEU A 220 -3.68 -1.46 34.70
CA LEU A 220 -3.88 -0.13 34.17
C LEU A 220 -2.59 0.39 33.50
N GLY A 221 -2.71 0.98 32.34
CA GLY A 221 -1.65 1.71 31.65
C GLY A 221 -2.11 3.08 31.18
N THR A 222 -1.17 3.97 30.94
CA THR A 222 -1.41 5.29 30.37
C THR A 222 -0.69 5.42 29.03
N PHE A 223 -1.38 5.93 28.00
CA PHE A 223 -0.78 6.21 26.71
C PHE A 223 0.21 7.36 26.79
N ILE A 224 1.39 7.20 26.19
CA ILE A 224 2.43 8.21 26.21
C ILE A 224 2.21 9.29 25.14
N GLY A 225 1.44 9.01 24.10
CA GLY A 225 1.19 9.93 22.99
C GLY A 225 0.66 11.28 23.42
N ILE A 226 -0.25 11.33 24.38
CA ILE A 226 -0.80 12.60 24.89
C ILE A 226 0.27 13.54 25.45
N ILE A 227 1.28 12.99 26.11
CA ILE A 227 2.35 13.78 26.69
C ILE A 227 3.26 14.33 25.60
N ILE A 228 3.44 13.55 24.54
CA ILE A 228 4.16 13.99 23.34
C ILE A 228 3.42 15.15 22.69
N ASP A 229 2.09 15.03 22.50
CA ASP A 229 1.25 16.10 21.95
C ASP A 229 1.31 17.38 22.82
N GLU A 230 1.28 17.25 24.13
CA GLU A 230 1.38 18.42 25.02
C GLU A 230 2.78 19.07 25.00
N LEU A 231 3.84 18.28 24.84
CA LEU A 231 5.18 18.82 24.60
C LEU A 231 5.22 19.55 23.24
N GLU A 232 4.44 19.07 22.25
CA GLU A 232 4.27 19.75 20.96
C GLU A 232 3.59 21.10 21.08
N ILE A 233 2.55 21.22 21.89
CA ILE A 233 1.70 22.42 21.99
C ILE A 233 2.28 23.49 22.91
N LYS A 234 2.82 23.10 24.08
CA LYS A 234 3.28 24.05 25.12
C LYS A 234 4.79 24.25 25.17
N GLY A 235 5.56 23.35 24.64
CA GLY A 235 6.83 23.06 25.27
C GLY A 235 8.07 23.61 24.61
N ILE A 236 8.06 23.98 23.35
CA ILE A 236 9.33 24.38 22.69
C ILE A 236 9.77 25.76 23.18
N ASN A 237 8.84 26.68 23.44
CA ASN A 237 9.16 28.02 23.85
C ASN A 237 9.51 28.09 25.33
N GLU A 238 8.76 27.42 26.21
CA GLU A 238 9.05 27.41 27.65
C GLU A 238 10.33 26.64 28.01
N ILE A 239 10.60 25.53 27.33
CA ILE A 239 11.82 24.74 27.49
C ILE A 239 13.05 25.52 27.05
N LYS A 240 12.96 26.25 25.94
CA LYS A 240 14.04 27.06 25.39
C LYS A 240 14.32 28.29 26.22
N ASP A 241 13.31 28.92 26.78
CA ASP A 241 13.51 30.13 27.62
C ASP A 241 14.16 29.82 28.97
N ARG A 242 13.80 28.67 29.59
CA ARG A 242 14.46 28.20 30.83
C ARG A 242 15.90 27.72 30.63
N LEU A 243 16.23 27.21 29.44
CA LEU A 243 17.59 26.73 29.12
C LEU A 243 18.55 27.85 28.68
N LYS A 244 18.03 29.04 28.30
CA LYS A 244 18.87 30.19 27.93
C LYS A 244 19.66 30.82 29.08
N GLU A 245 19.21 30.63 30.31
CA GLU A 245 19.86 31.26 31.49
C GLU A 245 21.11 30.52 31.99
N ASN A 246 21.43 29.30 31.48
CA ASN A 246 22.47 28.45 32.05
C ASN A 246 23.60 28.04 31.09
N VAL A 247 23.85 28.74 29.96
CA VAL A 247 24.98 28.43 29.06
C VAL A 247 25.96 29.60 29.05
N GLU A 248 26.76 29.73 30.11
CA GLU A 248 28.08 30.32 30.05
C GLU A 248 29.13 29.19 30.05
N ASP A 249 29.53 28.76 28.87
CA ASP A 249 30.90 28.27 28.62
C ASP A 249 31.27 28.51 27.16
N LYS A 250 31.88 29.69 26.95
CA LYS A 250 32.46 30.11 25.68
C LYS A 250 33.94 29.81 25.70
N SER A 251 34.35 28.61 25.36
CA SER A 251 35.71 28.43 24.78
C SER A 251 35.97 26.96 24.46
N LYS A 252 35.84 26.58 23.21
CA LYS A 252 36.68 25.62 22.53
C LYS A 252 35.99 24.95 21.32
N TYR A 253 35.54 25.69 20.34
CA TYR A 253 35.42 25.16 18.97
C TYR A 253 35.21 26.35 18.03
N GLY A 254 35.95 26.35 16.93
CA GLY A 254 36.07 27.45 15.96
C GLY A 254 34.73 28.01 15.45
N LYS A 255 34.76 29.28 15.12
CA LYS A 255 33.68 30.12 14.63
C LYS A 255 32.71 29.39 13.70
N ILE A 256 31.65 28.82 14.29
CA ILE A 256 30.37 28.65 13.62
C ILE A 256 29.47 29.68 14.29
N THR A 257 29.14 30.71 13.55
CA THR A 257 28.22 31.77 14.03
C THR A 257 26.82 31.14 14.14
N TYR A 258 26.48 30.68 15.34
CA TYR A 258 25.10 30.43 15.74
C TYR A 258 24.41 31.79 15.81
N PHE A 259 23.59 32.10 14.83
CA PHE A 259 22.65 33.21 14.94
C PHE A 259 21.63 32.83 16.03
N SER A 260 21.54 33.65 17.09
CA SER A 260 20.58 33.46 18.15
C SER A 260 19.16 33.42 17.59
N HIS A 261 18.32 32.54 18.15
CA HIS A 261 16.89 32.39 17.82
C HIS A 261 16.14 33.74 17.84
N ASP A 262 16.61 34.70 18.63
CA ASP A 262 16.05 36.05 18.73
C ASP A 262 16.21 36.86 17.41
N ARG A 263 17.28 36.65 16.65
CA ARG A 263 17.42 37.28 15.33
C ARG A 263 16.44 36.68 14.31
N LEU A 264 16.21 35.37 14.37
CA LEU A 264 15.25 34.69 13.50
C LEU A 264 13.82 35.12 13.85
N PHE A 265 13.47 35.12 15.14
CA PHE A 265 12.17 35.54 15.63
C PHE A 265 11.88 37.01 15.35
N ASN A 266 12.87 37.89 15.52
CA ASN A 266 12.77 39.31 15.20
C ASN A 266 12.73 39.55 13.68
N LYS A 267 13.39 38.73 12.88
CA LYS A 267 13.35 38.78 11.41
C LYS A 267 12.03 38.24 10.85
N ILE A 268 11.48 37.17 11.43
CA ILE A 268 10.12 36.70 11.15
C ILE A 268 9.09 37.78 11.54
N LYS A 269 9.28 38.49 12.67
CA LYS A 269 8.47 39.65 13.06
C LYS A 269 8.61 40.86 12.12
N SER A 270 9.72 41.00 11.41
CA SER A 270 9.94 42.09 10.46
C SER A 270 9.19 41.90 9.13
N HIS A 271 8.79 40.66 8.80
CA HIS A 271 7.86 40.39 7.72
C HIS A 271 6.44 40.73 8.22
N LYS A 272 5.99 41.90 7.93
CA LYS A 272 4.73 42.50 8.42
C LYS A 272 3.46 41.70 8.15
N PHE A 273 3.52 40.67 7.26
CA PHE A 273 2.38 39.85 6.83
C PHE A 273 2.84 38.44 6.45
N ILE A 274 2.93 37.53 7.41
CA ILE A 274 3.03 36.09 7.12
C ILE A 274 1.61 35.54 7.12
N LEU A 275 1.16 35.02 5.96
CA LEU A 275 -0.18 34.44 5.80
C LEU A 275 -0.23 32.99 6.28
N ASN A 276 0.80 32.19 5.94
CA ASN A 276 0.95 30.82 6.37
C ASN A 276 2.42 30.49 6.68
N LYS A 277 2.61 29.49 7.54
CA LYS A 277 3.93 28.95 7.89
C LYS A 277 3.85 27.43 7.91
N MET A 278 4.88 26.77 7.37
CA MET A 278 4.99 25.32 7.35
C MET A 278 6.41 24.88 7.64
N THR A 279 6.57 23.88 8.51
CA THR A 279 7.84 23.19 8.73
C THR A 279 7.90 21.92 7.86
N ILE A 280 9.02 21.70 7.19
CA ILE A 280 9.24 20.61 6.27
C ILE A 280 10.50 19.87 6.67
N ILE A 281 10.43 18.55 6.78
CA ILE A 281 11.57 17.72 7.19
C ILE A 281 11.95 16.79 6.03
N PHE A 282 13.21 16.86 5.62
CA PHE A 282 13.82 16.01 4.61
C PHE A 282 14.87 15.10 5.22
N ASN A 283 14.94 13.85 4.76
CA ASN A 283 15.97 12.91 5.16
C ASN A 283 16.85 12.54 3.95
N ASN A 284 18.12 12.91 4.02
CA ASN A 284 19.12 12.63 2.99
C ASN A 284 19.79 11.27 3.25
N THR A 285 19.02 10.19 3.20
CA THR A 285 19.52 8.82 3.44
C THR A 285 20.57 8.37 2.42
N GLU A 286 20.48 8.87 1.19
CA GLU A 286 21.38 8.53 0.10
C GLU A 286 22.64 9.41 0.06
N ASN A 287 22.82 10.27 1.06
CA ASN A 287 23.96 11.19 1.14
C ASN A 287 24.11 12.07 -0.11
N GLN A 288 22.97 12.45 -0.69
CA GLN A 288 22.93 13.26 -1.91
C GLN A 288 23.50 14.66 -1.64
N LYS A 289 24.26 15.17 -2.60
CA LYS A 289 24.84 16.52 -2.54
C LYS A 289 23.76 17.62 -2.64
N PHE A 290 22.72 17.34 -3.41
CA PHE A 290 21.59 18.24 -3.64
C PHE A 290 20.29 17.49 -3.44
N ILE A 291 19.29 18.11 -2.83
CA ILE A 291 17.94 17.58 -2.73
C ILE A 291 16.92 18.57 -3.26
N ARG A 292 15.82 18.03 -3.78
CA ARG A 292 14.65 18.82 -4.19
C ARG A 292 13.78 19.09 -2.97
N ILE A 293 13.49 20.36 -2.73
CA ILE A 293 12.66 20.83 -1.62
C ILE A 293 11.29 21.33 -2.05
N LEU A 294 11.16 21.77 -3.30
CA LEU A 294 9.92 22.18 -3.94
C LEU A 294 9.82 21.63 -5.34
N GLY A 295 8.62 21.39 -5.81
CA GLY A 295 8.38 21.07 -7.21
C GLY A 295 8.65 22.27 -8.13
N GLU A 296 9.29 22.01 -9.23
CA GLU A 296 9.68 23.05 -10.20
C GLU A 296 8.50 23.90 -10.70
N PRO A 297 7.33 23.32 -11.07
CA PRO A 297 6.19 24.12 -11.53
C PRO A 297 5.64 25.04 -10.44
N PHE A 298 5.50 24.52 -9.20
CA PHE A 298 5.05 25.31 -8.06
C PHE A 298 6.00 26.47 -7.79
N PHE A 299 7.30 26.20 -7.77
CA PHE A 299 8.33 27.20 -7.55
C PHE A 299 8.26 28.32 -8.59
N LYS A 300 8.20 27.99 -9.89
CA LYS A 300 8.09 28.99 -10.97
C LYS A 300 6.92 29.93 -10.79
N ASN A 301 5.78 29.40 -10.34
CA ASN A 301 4.54 30.17 -10.17
C ASN A 301 4.51 30.98 -8.88
N ASN A 302 5.24 30.57 -7.82
CA ASN A 302 5.09 31.11 -6.47
C ASN A 302 6.38 31.67 -5.86
N ARG A 303 7.49 31.74 -6.56
CA ARG A 303 8.77 32.20 -6.00
C ARG A 303 8.72 33.59 -5.33
N ASN A 304 7.83 34.48 -5.78
CA ASN A 304 7.64 35.79 -5.19
C ASN A 304 6.59 35.81 -4.07
N ASN A 305 5.93 34.68 -3.81
CA ASN A 305 4.89 34.53 -2.80
C ASN A 305 5.38 33.81 -1.55
N ILE A 306 6.62 33.28 -1.57
CA ILE A 306 7.19 32.47 -0.51
C ILE A 306 8.58 32.93 -0.12
N ASN A 307 8.91 32.76 1.17
CA ASN A 307 10.29 32.80 1.66
C ASN A 307 10.63 31.43 2.28
N ILE A 308 11.91 31.08 2.25
CA ILE A 308 12.40 29.80 2.75
C ILE A 308 13.55 30.02 3.74
N ILE A 309 13.45 29.33 4.88
CA ILE A 309 14.50 29.29 5.90
C ILE A 309 14.99 27.85 5.99
N VAL A 310 16.27 27.62 5.81
CA VAL A 310 16.91 26.30 5.86
C VAL A 310 17.84 26.24 7.05
N ASN A 311 17.57 25.33 8.01
CA ASN A 311 18.38 25.19 9.22
C ASN A 311 18.69 26.57 9.88
N ASP A 312 17.65 27.37 10.10
CA ASP A 312 17.71 28.71 10.71
C ASP A 312 18.38 29.81 9.84
N ILE A 313 18.69 29.54 8.58
CA ILE A 313 19.25 30.52 7.64
C ILE A 313 18.19 30.84 6.58
N GLU A 314 17.77 32.11 6.52
CA GLU A 314 16.90 32.58 5.44
C GLU A 314 17.68 32.64 4.14
N LEU A 315 17.13 32.05 3.08
CA LEU A 315 17.75 32.10 1.77
C LEU A 315 17.48 33.47 1.13
N SER A 316 18.53 34.12 0.62
CA SER A 316 18.41 35.38 -0.13
C SER A 316 17.68 35.20 -1.45
N GLU A 317 17.83 34.02 -2.05
CA GLU A 317 17.12 33.58 -3.23
C GLU A 317 16.52 32.20 -2.96
N VAL A 318 15.26 32.03 -3.32
CA VAL A 318 14.56 30.75 -3.18
C VAL A 318 14.89 29.89 -4.39
N GLU A 319 15.35 28.65 -4.14
CA GLU A 319 15.63 27.67 -5.19
C GLU A 319 14.88 26.36 -4.89
N PRO A 320 14.38 25.63 -5.91
CA PRO A 320 13.65 24.37 -5.72
C PRO A 320 14.55 23.19 -5.34
N ILE A 321 15.85 23.34 -5.53
CA ILE A 321 16.89 22.35 -5.20
C ILE A 321 17.96 23.04 -4.38
N ILE A 322 18.31 22.47 -3.23
CA ILE A 322 19.31 23.05 -2.35
C ILE A 322 20.50 22.13 -2.12
N TYR A 323 21.64 22.74 -1.81
CA TYR A 323 22.86 22.03 -1.40
C TYR A 323 22.71 21.58 0.04
N THR A 324 22.91 20.28 0.30
CA THR A 324 22.68 19.69 1.63
C THR A 324 23.89 19.82 2.57
N GLY A 325 25.09 20.06 2.06
CA GLY A 325 26.31 19.97 2.84
C GLY A 325 26.52 18.56 3.41
N TYR A 326 25.95 17.52 2.78
CA TYR A 326 25.97 16.13 3.24
C TYR A 326 25.30 15.93 4.61
N LYS A 327 24.45 16.86 5.05
CA LYS A 327 23.64 16.67 6.27
C LYS A 327 22.59 15.59 6.02
N ARG A 328 22.40 14.73 7.01
CA ARG A 328 21.40 13.64 6.91
C ARG A 328 19.98 14.17 7.02
N GLU A 329 19.76 15.21 7.79
CA GLU A 329 18.45 15.81 8.01
C GLU A 329 18.49 17.31 7.72
N LEU A 330 17.46 17.81 7.05
CA LEU A 330 17.25 19.21 6.75
C LEU A 330 15.87 19.62 7.22
N ILE A 331 15.85 20.69 8.02
CA ILE A 331 14.63 21.33 8.47
C ILE A 331 14.45 22.62 7.69
N ILE A 332 13.31 22.73 7.01
CA ILE A 332 12.97 23.88 6.18
C ILE A 332 11.71 24.50 6.73
N ILE A 333 11.70 25.82 6.85
CA ILE A 333 10.50 26.60 7.17
C ILE A 333 10.12 27.36 5.91
N LEU A 334 8.93 27.09 5.39
CA LEU A 334 8.32 27.83 4.30
C LEU A 334 7.35 28.85 4.86
N LEU A 335 7.48 30.08 4.43
CA LEU A 335 6.63 31.21 4.80
C LEU A 335 5.87 31.68 3.56
N GLU A 336 4.54 31.73 3.62
CA GLU A 336 3.71 32.41 2.63
C GLU A 336 3.63 33.90 2.95
N ILE A 337 4.12 34.72 2.07
CA ILE A 337 4.17 36.18 2.22
C ILE A 337 3.14 36.92 1.35
N ASN A 338 2.69 36.29 0.24
CA ASN A 338 1.58 36.73 -0.59
C ASN A 338 0.63 35.57 -0.82
N THR A 339 -0.63 35.86 -1.08
CA THR A 339 -1.69 34.85 -1.24
C THR A 339 -1.38 33.86 -2.34
N ILE A 340 -1.34 32.59 -2.00
CA ILE A 340 -1.25 31.46 -2.91
C ILE A 340 -2.66 30.91 -3.14
N THR A 341 -2.99 30.65 -4.41
CA THR A 341 -4.28 30.03 -4.79
C THR A 341 -4.10 28.68 -5.47
N ASP A 342 -2.88 28.32 -5.82
CA ASP A 342 -2.54 27.06 -6.51
C ASP A 342 -1.36 26.39 -5.81
N LEU A 343 -1.63 25.24 -5.15
CA LEU A 343 -0.65 24.39 -4.50
C LEU A 343 -0.21 23.22 -5.39
N SER A 344 -0.62 23.22 -6.66
CA SER A 344 -0.26 22.14 -7.58
C SER A 344 1.25 21.97 -7.66
N PHE A 345 1.71 20.71 -7.61
CA PHE A 345 3.12 20.35 -7.67
C PHE A 345 4.01 20.90 -6.54
N MET A 346 3.45 21.33 -5.40
CA MET A 346 4.25 21.99 -4.35
C MET A 346 5.44 21.16 -3.91
N PHE A 347 5.26 19.87 -3.68
CA PHE A 347 6.32 18.92 -3.29
C PHE A 347 6.58 17.83 -4.36
N TYR A 348 6.22 18.11 -5.59
CA TYR A 348 6.42 17.18 -6.70
C TYR A 348 7.88 16.72 -6.81
N GLN A 349 8.09 15.38 -6.81
CA GLN A 349 9.42 14.76 -6.84
C GLN A 349 10.32 15.10 -5.64
N CYS A 350 9.78 15.51 -4.52
CA CYS A 350 10.53 15.68 -3.28
C CYS A 350 10.74 14.31 -2.62
N SER A 351 11.53 13.44 -3.26
CA SER A 351 11.71 12.04 -2.85
C SER A 351 12.32 11.87 -1.46
N SER A 352 13.06 12.86 -0.96
CA SER A 352 13.65 12.87 0.39
C SER A 352 12.74 13.51 1.46
N LEU A 353 11.50 13.89 1.12
CA LEU A 353 10.53 14.44 2.07
C LEU A 353 10.03 13.33 3.00
N VAL A 354 10.17 13.52 4.31
CA VAL A 354 9.74 12.52 5.30
C VAL A 354 8.59 12.98 6.20
N ALA A 355 8.49 14.29 6.51
CA ALA A 355 7.41 14.80 7.36
C ALA A 355 7.08 16.27 7.13
N LEU A 356 5.83 16.60 7.45
CA LEU A 356 5.24 17.95 7.39
C LEU A 356 4.47 18.21 8.70
N PRO A 357 5.14 18.39 9.82
CA PRO A 357 4.55 18.29 11.15
C PRO A 357 3.41 19.27 11.45
N ASP A 358 3.38 20.42 10.83
CA ASP A 358 2.42 21.50 11.08
C ASP A 358 1.60 21.90 9.85
N ILE A 359 1.58 21.07 8.80
CA ILE A 359 0.82 21.36 7.57
C ILE A 359 -0.70 21.46 7.82
N SER A 360 -1.19 20.85 8.90
CA SER A 360 -2.60 20.95 9.32
C SER A 360 -3.05 22.38 9.59
N ASN A 361 -2.12 23.29 9.91
CA ASN A 361 -2.38 24.69 10.19
C ASN A 361 -2.37 25.56 8.93
N TRP A 362 -2.08 25.00 7.75
CA TRP A 362 -2.09 25.75 6.50
C TRP A 362 -3.48 26.20 6.15
N ASN A 363 -3.67 27.51 5.95
CA ASN A 363 -4.96 28.07 5.58
C ASN A 363 -5.31 27.78 4.11
N MET A 364 -6.26 26.88 3.89
CA MET A 364 -6.70 26.43 2.58
C MET A 364 -7.78 27.31 1.94
N THR A 365 -8.26 28.39 2.59
CA THR A 365 -9.46 29.14 2.19
C THR A 365 -9.40 29.68 0.76
N ASN A 366 -8.23 30.10 0.29
CA ASN A 366 -8.03 30.67 -1.04
C ASN A 366 -7.57 29.65 -2.09
N ILE A 367 -7.34 28.39 -1.69
CA ILE A 367 -6.77 27.37 -2.59
C ILE A 367 -7.84 26.88 -3.56
N LYS A 368 -7.49 26.91 -4.85
CA LYS A 368 -8.34 26.46 -5.98
C LYS A 368 -7.82 25.18 -6.63
N LYS A 369 -6.52 24.91 -6.57
CA LYS A 369 -5.89 23.74 -7.16
C LYS A 369 -4.83 23.17 -6.23
N MET A 370 -4.72 21.84 -6.21
CA MET A 370 -3.71 21.11 -5.43
C MET A 370 -3.28 19.83 -6.12
N SER A 371 -3.37 19.80 -7.46
CA SER A 371 -3.00 18.64 -8.25
C SER A 371 -1.52 18.29 -8.09
N TYR A 372 -1.22 17.00 -7.95
CA TYR A 372 0.13 16.46 -7.80
C TYR A 372 0.94 17.10 -6.65
N MET A 373 0.27 17.61 -5.61
CA MET A 373 0.92 18.38 -4.53
C MET A 373 2.04 17.59 -3.84
N PHE A 374 1.84 16.30 -3.55
CA PHE A 374 2.82 15.42 -2.91
C PHE A 374 3.31 14.31 -3.85
N ALA A 375 3.06 14.45 -5.14
CA ALA A 375 3.39 13.38 -6.07
C ALA A 375 4.89 13.04 -6.08
N LEU A 376 5.17 11.72 -6.04
CA LEU A 376 6.53 11.16 -6.00
C LEU A 376 7.34 11.52 -4.74
N CYS A 377 6.67 11.80 -3.61
CA CYS A 377 7.29 11.88 -2.30
C CYS A 377 7.50 10.46 -1.75
N THR A 378 8.47 9.74 -2.29
CA THR A 378 8.64 8.30 -2.07
C THR A 378 9.09 7.91 -0.67
N GLN A 379 9.70 8.81 0.11
CA GLN A 379 10.07 8.57 1.51
C GLN A 379 9.01 9.05 2.51
N LEU A 380 7.90 9.63 2.07
CA LEU A 380 6.83 10.08 2.95
C LEU A 380 6.09 8.86 3.51
N THR A 381 6.33 8.56 4.78
CA THR A 381 5.74 7.39 5.47
C THR A 381 4.56 7.74 6.36
N PHE A 382 4.46 9.00 6.75
CA PHE A 382 3.44 9.51 7.66
C PHE A 382 2.94 10.87 7.19
N PHE A 383 1.64 11.07 7.33
CA PHE A 383 0.99 12.35 7.05
C PHE A 383 0.27 12.85 8.31
N PRO A 384 0.41 14.12 8.70
CA PRO A 384 -0.31 14.67 9.84
C PRO A 384 -1.82 14.76 9.56
N ASN A 385 -2.62 14.95 10.60
CA ASN A 385 -4.05 15.14 10.45
C ASN A 385 -4.36 16.42 9.68
N ILE A 386 -5.04 16.29 8.54
CA ILE A 386 -5.48 17.38 7.66
C ILE A 386 -7.01 17.44 7.53
N LEU A 387 -7.73 16.84 8.48
CA LEU A 387 -9.19 16.79 8.51
C LEU A 387 -9.84 18.18 8.41
N ASN A 388 -9.18 19.20 8.98
CA ASN A 388 -9.68 20.58 9.01
C ASN A 388 -9.34 21.40 7.77
N TRP A 389 -8.71 20.83 6.76
CA TRP A 389 -8.47 21.56 5.53
C TRP A 389 -9.78 21.95 4.83
N ASN A 390 -9.98 23.24 4.63
CA ASN A 390 -11.14 23.75 3.89
C ASN A 390 -10.89 23.61 2.39
N THR A 391 -11.43 22.57 1.79
CA THR A 391 -11.28 22.29 0.35
C THR A 391 -12.44 22.78 -0.51
N LEU A 392 -13.38 23.57 0.05
CA LEU A 392 -14.60 24.05 -0.62
C LEU A 392 -14.36 24.75 -1.98
N ASN A 393 -13.21 25.38 -2.17
CA ASN A 393 -12.89 26.10 -3.40
C ASN A 393 -11.99 25.34 -4.36
N VAL A 394 -11.59 24.11 -3.99
CA VAL A 394 -10.70 23.30 -4.82
C VAL A 394 -11.48 22.68 -5.98
N THR A 395 -10.96 22.83 -7.18
CA THR A 395 -11.55 22.28 -8.41
C THR A 395 -10.74 21.13 -9.02
N ASP A 396 -9.45 21.01 -8.69
CA ASP A 396 -8.56 19.97 -9.21
C ASP A 396 -7.77 19.34 -8.06
N MET A 397 -7.99 18.03 -7.84
CA MET A 397 -7.31 17.21 -6.84
C MET A 397 -6.55 16.03 -7.47
N SER A 398 -6.32 16.08 -8.78
CA SER A 398 -5.65 15.00 -9.47
C SER A 398 -4.25 14.73 -8.91
N GLY A 399 -3.93 13.45 -8.75
CA GLY A 399 -2.58 12.99 -8.38
C GLY A 399 -2.00 13.52 -7.08
N ILE A 400 -2.80 14.03 -6.13
CA ILE A 400 -2.26 14.63 -4.89
C ILE A 400 -1.21 13.71 -4.23
N PHE A 401 -1.50 12.41 -4.13
CA PHE A 401 -0.62 11.41 -3.50
C PHE A 401 0.04 10.46 -4.52
N TYR A 402 0.02 10.82 -5.81
CA TYR A 402 0.59 9.98 -6.86
C TYR A 402 2.02 9.54 -6.53
N GLY A 403 2.26 8.21 -6.47
CA GLY A 403 3.59 7.67 -6.24
C GLY A 403 4.18 7.88 -4.84
N CYS A 404 3.35 8.18 -3.82
CA CYS A 404 3.75 8.14 -2.41
C CYS A 404 3.90 6.68 -1.96
N SER A 405 4.92 5.99 -2.50
CA SER A 405 5.06 4.54 -2.42
C SER A 405 5.34 3.98 -1.02
N SER A 406 5.83 4.78 -0.09
CA SER A 406 6.08 4.38 1.31
C SER A 406 4.92 4.68 2.26
N LEU A 407 3.88 5.36 1.79
CA LEU A 407 2.75 5.76 2.61
C LEU A 407 1.82 4.55 2.84
N LYS A 408 1.73 4.07 4.08
CA LYS A 408 0.88 2.92 4.44
C LYS A 408 -0.56 3.30 4.72
N PHE A 409 -0.77 4.48 5.27
CA PHE A 409 -2.08 5.01 5.64
C PHE A 409 -2.16 6.46 5.24
N LEU A 410 -3.31 6.85 4.72
CA LEU A 410 -3.62 8.25 4.46
C LEU A 410 -4.07 8.96 5.74
N PRO A 411 -3.90 10.28 5.85
CA PRO A 411 -4.59 11.06 6.86
C PRO A 411 -6.11 10.97 6.66
N ASP A 412 -6.88 11.32 7.70
CA ASP A 412 -8.33 11.41 7.55
C ASP A 412 -8.71 12.58 6.64
N ILE A 413 -9.28 12.26 5.49
CA ILE A 413 -9.75 13.19 4.46
C ILE A 413 -11.27 13.10 4.26
N SER A 414 -11.98 12.44 5.19
CA SER A 414 -13.44 12.24 5.11
C SER A 414 -14.25 13.53 5.04
N ASN A 415 -13.74 14.61 5.63
CA ASN A 415 -14.37 15.92 5.64
C ASN A 415 -13.99 16.84 4.46
N TRP A 416 -13.16 16.37 3.54
CA TRP A 416 -12.86 17.16 2.36
C TRP A 416 -14.12 17.43 1.56
N ASN A 417 -14.40 18.70 1.32
CA ASN A 417 -15.49 19.11 0.44
C ASN A 417 -15.01 19.05 -1.01
N ILE A 418 -15.50 18.10 -1.78
CA ILE A 418 -15.14 17.92 -3.19
C ILE A 418 -16.25 18.34 -4.17
N SER A 419 -17.32 18.99 -3.70
CA SER A 419 -18.47 19.36 -4.53
C SER A 419 -18.18 20.26 -5.73
N LYS A 420 -16.98 20.86 -5.79
CA LYS A 420 -16.50 21.64 -6.94
C LYS A 420 -15.38 20.96 -7.73
N VAL A 421 -14.96 19.78 -7.29
CA VAL A 421 -13.86 19.05 -7.92
C VAL A 421 -14.35 18.39 -9.21
N ASN A 422 -13.67 18.65 -10.30
CA ASN A 422 -13.96 18.02 -11.59
C ASN A 422 -12.94 16.92 -11.97
N ASN A 423 -11.79 16.88 -11.30
CA ASN A 423 -10.73 15.93 -11.62
C ASN A 423 -10.16 15.27 -10.36
N LEU A 424 -10.37 13.95 -10.23
CA LEU A 424 -9.82 13.06 -9.21
C LEU A 424 -8.81 12.05 -9.81
N GLY A 425 -8.47 12.19 -11.09
CA GLY A 425 -7.59 11.25 -11.77
C GLY A 425 -6.26 11.07 -11.04
N CYS A 426 -5.77 9.85 -10.99
CA CYS A 426 -4.50 9.49 -10.34
C CYS A 426 -4.38 9.85 -8.84
N LEU A 427 -5.46 10.19 -8.12
CA LEU A 427 -5.40 10.73 -6.75
C LEU A 427 -4.51 9.90 -5.82
N PHE A 428 -4.64 8.56 -5.86
CA PHE A 428 -3.86 7.62 -5.07
C PHE A 428 -2.99 6.69 -5.94
N CYS A 429 -2.87 7.00 -7.23
CA CYS A 429 -2.14 6.16 -8.17
C CYS A 429 -0.70 5.91 -7.70
N LYS A 430 -0.24 4.66 -7.79
CA LYS A 430 1.10 4.21 -7.36
C LYS A 430 1.41 4.39 -5.87
N CYS A 431 0.39 4.50 -5.00
CA CYS A 431 0.55 4.39 -3.56
C CYS A 431 0.69 2.90 -3.18
N SER A 432 1.82 2.30 -3.56
CA SER A 432 2.02 0.84 -3.55
C SER A 432 1.95 0.20 -2.16
N SER A 433 2.24 0.93 -1.09
CA SER A 433 2.22 0.43 0.28
C SER A 433 0.93 0.72 1.04
N ILE A 434 -0.03 1.44 0.44
CA ILE A 434 -1.27 1.79 1.13
C ILE A 434 -2.11 0.52 1.39
N GLU A 435 -2.49 0.30 2.66
CA GLU A 435 -3.24 -0.89 3.06
C GLU A 435 -4.75 -0.65 3.19
N SER A 436 -5.16 0.57 3.49
CA SER A 436 -6.55 0.99 3.60
C SER A 436 -6.71 2.48 3.33
N LEU A 437 -7.90 2.88 2.93
CA LEU A 437 -8.28 4.28 2.71
C LEU A 437 -9.13 4.78 3.88
N PRO A 438 -9.13 6.11 4.18
CA PRO A 438 -10.11 6.71 5.08
C PRO A 438 -11.52 6.64 4.48
N ASP A 439 -12.55 6.94 5.29
CA ASP A 439 -13.94 6.94 4.83
C ASP A 439 -14.19 8.07 3.82
N ILE A 440 -14.30 7.72 2.56
CA ILE A 440 -14.60 8.63 1.44
C ILE A 440 -16.03 8.43 0.90
N SER A 441 -16.89 7.72 1.64
CA SER A 441 -18.26 7.39 1.22
C SER A 441 -19.16 8.60 1.04
N LYS A 442 -18.85 9.70 1.72
CA LYS A 442 -19.65 10.94 1.72
C LYS A 442 -19.21 11.98 0.69
N TRP A 443 -18.22 11.65 -0.12
CA TRP A 443 -17.76 12.57 -1.15
C TRP A 443 -18.84 12.83 -2.19
N ASP A 444 -19.13 14.11 -2.44
CA ASP A 444 -20.03 14.55 -3.51
C ASP A 444 -19.27 14.57 -4.84
N THR A 445 -19.41 13.52 -5.63
CA THR A 445 -18.74 13.34 -6.91
C THR A 445 -19.51 13.87 -8.11
N SER A 446 -20.66 14.56 -7.89
CA SER A 446 -21.56 15.00 -8.93
C SER A 446 -20.95 15.96 -9.98
N LYS A 447 -19.80 16.55 -9.70
CA LYS A 447 -19.06 17.42 -10.65
C LYS A 447 -17.83 16.75 -11.25
N VAL A 448 -17.51 15.53 -10.81
CA VAL A 448 -16.31 14.84 -11.30
C VAL A 448 -16.55 14.32 -12.71
N THR A 449 -15.64 14.68 -13.61
CA THR A 449 -15.65 14.20 -15.01
C THR A 449 -14.51 13.22 -15.30
N ASN A 450 -13.48 13.19 -14.46
CA ASN A 450 -12.32 12.33 -14.62
C ASN A 450 -11.95 11.64 -13.30
N MET A 451 -11.96 10.30 -13.31
CA MET A 451 -11.54 9.44 -12.21
C MET A 451 -10.46 8.43 -12.64
N ASN A 452 -9.87 8.61 -13.83
CA ASN A 452 -8.93 7.62 -14.36
C ASN A 452 -7.80 7.32 -13.36
N GLN A 453 -7.41 6.06 -13.30
CA GLN A 453 -6.27 5.63 -12.48
C GLN A 453 -6.34 6.00 -10.99
N ILE A 454 -7.54 6.29 -10.43
CA ILE A 454 -7.64 6.82 -9.05
C ILE A 454 -6.96 5.90 -8.02
N PHE A 455 -7.04 4.56 -8.19
CA PHE A 455 -6.41 3.56 -7.31
C PHE A 455 -5.33 2.72 -8.03
N HIS A 456 -4.94 3.09 -9.25
CA HIS A 456 -3.99 2.31 -10.05
C HIS A 456 -2.67 2.05 -9.32
N CYS A 457 -2.17 0.80 -9.36
CA CYS A 457 -0.94 0.35 -8.68
C CYS A 457 -0.97 0.49 -7.14
N CYS A 458 -2.14 0.45 -6.52
CA CYS A 458 -2.28 0.32 -5.07
C CYS A 458 -2.15 -1.16 -4.67
N TYR A 459 -0.96 -1.75 -4.88
CA TYR A 459 -0.72 -3.20 -4.74
C TYR A 459 -1.10 -3.78 -3.38
N SER A 460 -0.92 -3.01 -2.30
CA SER A 460 -1.17 -3.46 -0.91
C SER A 460 -2.59 -3.16 -0.41
N LEU A 461 -3.42 -2.48 -1.19
CA LEU A 461 -4.77 -2.07 -0.79
C LEU A 461 -5.67 -3.30 -0.66
N LYS A 462 -6.19 -3.55 0.55
CA LYS A 462 -6.97 -4.74 0.89
C LYS A 462 -8.47 -4.56 0.69
N SER A 463 -8.96 -3.34 0.87
CA SER A 463 -10.37 -2.98 0.74
C SER A 463 -10.54 -1.52 0.40
N ILE A 464 -11.66 -1.20 -0.23
CA ILE A 464 -12.08 0.17 -0.55
C ILE A 464 -13.28 0.49 0.33
N PRO A 465 -13.39 1.73 0.88
CA PRO A 465 -14.59 2.18 1.57
C PRO A 465 -15.85 2.07 0.69
N ASP A 466 -17.02 2.17 1.30
CA ASP A 466 -18.29 2.17 0.55
C ASP A 466 -18.36 3.39 -0.38
N ILE A 467 -18.24 3.14 -1.68
CA ILE A 467 -18.33 4.13 -2.76
C ILE A 467 -19.60 3.94 -3.60
N SER A 468 -20.58 3.19 -3.09
CA SER A 468 -21.83 2.88 -3.79
C SER A 468 -22.68 4.11 -4.12
N LYS A 469 -22.48 5.19 -3.36
CA LYS A 469 -23.21 6.45 -3.50
C LYS A 469 -22.52 7.50 -4.36
N TRP A 470 -21.36 7.18 -4.90
CA TRP A 470 -20.70 8.11 -5.79
C TRP A 470 -21.54 8.32 -7.05
N ASP A 471 -21.81 9.58 -7.36
CA ASP A 471 -22.42 9.98 -8.62
C ASP A 471 -21.36 9.91 -9.72
N THR A 472 -21.54 9.02 -10.67
CA THR A 472 -20.64 8.80 -11.79
C THR A 472 -21.21 9.27 -13.12
N SER A 473 -22.40 9.90 -13.09
CA SER A 473 -23.14 10.32 -14.28
C SER A 473 -22.38 11.28 -15.23
N ASN A 474 -21.44 12.04 -14.69
CA ASN A 474 -20.63 12.97 -15.48
C ASN A 474 -19.25 12.45 -15.85
N ILE A 475 -18.90 11.22 -15.48
CA ILE A 475 -17.56 10.66 -15.71
C ILE A 475 -17.45 10.17 -17.15
N THR A 476 -16.40 10.61 -17.85
CA THR A 476 -16.10 10.21 -19.22
C THR A 476 -14.90 9.29 -19.35
N ASP A 477 -14.01 9.29 -18.35
CA ASP A 477 -12.78 8.49 -18.34
C ASP A 477 -12.70 7.62 -17.08
N PHE A 478 -12.99 6.31 -17.27
CA PHE A 478 -12.93 5.27 -16.25
C PHE A 478 -11.70 4.38 -16.38
N CYS A 479 -10.70 4.77 -17.20
CA CYS A 479 -9.53 3.92 -17.44
C CYS A 479 -8.78 3.57 -16.15
N CYS A 480 -8.45 2.29 -16.01
CA CYS A 480 -7.50 1.79 -15.02
C CYS A 480 -7.87 2.13 -13.56
N ILE A 481 -9.17 2.27 -13.22
CA ILE A 481 -9.58 2.68 -11.85
C ILE A 481 -8.97 1.77 -10.80
N PHE A 482 -9.09 0.44 -10.95
CA PHE A 482 -8.56 -0.55 -10.01
C PHE A 482 -7.37 -1.33 -10.56
N LYS A 483 -6.81 -0.90 -11.69
CA LYS A 483 -5.68 -1.60 -12.31
C LYS A 483 -4.54 -1.83 -11.32
N ASP A 484 -4.02 -3.07 -11.29
CA ASP A 484 -2.93 -3.48 -10.40
C ASP A 484 -3.24 -3.37 -8.89
N CYS A 485 -4.52 -3.37 -8.49
CA CYS A 485 -4.94 -3.50 -7.09
C CYS A 485 -4.90 -4.98 -6.67
N SER A 486 -3.71 -5.56 -6.66
CA SER A 486 -3.50 -7.01 -6.56
C SER A 486 -3.90 -7.65 -5.23
N SER A 487 -4.07 -6.88 -4.15
CA SER A 487 -4.47 -7.38 -2.84
C SER A 487 -5.97 -7.27 -2.53
N ILE A 488 -6.77 -6.62 -3.40
CA ILE A 488 -8.21 -6.49 -3.19
C ILE A 488 -8.87 -7.85 -3.45
N ILE A 489 -9.64 -8.33 -2.46
CA ILE A 489 -10.37 -9.59 -2.54
C ILE A 489 -11.81 -9.36 -3.01
N ASN A 490 -12.46 -8.31 -2.52
CA ASN A 490 -13.81 -7.90 -2.85
C ASN A 490 -13.86 -6.38 -3.06
N LEU A 491 -14.71 -5.95 -3.97
CA LEU A 491 -15.01 -4.54 -4.22
C LEU A 491 -16.30 -4.13 -3.47
N PRO A 492 -16.48 -2.84 -3.14
CA PRO A 492 -17.77 -2.33 -2.70
C PRO A 492 -18.81 -2.45 -3.82
N ASP A 493 -20.08 -2.30 -3.45
CA ASP A 493 -21.16 -2.30 -4.43
C ASP A 493 -21.05 -1.08 -5.35
N ILE A 494 -20.79 -1.32 -6.63
CA ILE A 494 -20.73 -0.33 -7.71
C ILE A 494 -21.82 -0.55 -8.76
N SER A 495 -22.85 -1.32 -8.42
CA SER A 495 -23.96 -1.67 -9.33
C SER A 495 -24.75 -0.47 -9.83
N ASN A 496 -24.78 0.60 -9.03
CA ASN A 496 -25.50 1.84 -9.35
C ASN A 496 -24.63 2.90 -10.03
N TRP A 497 -23.39 2.58 -10.36
CA TRP A 497 -22.57 3.51 -11.14
C TRP A 497 -23.15 3.69 -12.53
N GLU A 498 -23.38 4.94 -12.90
CA GLU A 498 -23.83 5.33 -14.22
C GLU A 498 -22.62 5.42 -15.17
N THR A 499 -22.66 4.69 -16.28
CA THR A 499 -21.57 4.59 -17.27
C THR A 499 -21.94 5.12 -18.63
N ASN A 500 -23.15 5.68 -18.79
CA ASN A 500 -23.71 6.12 -20.07
C ASN A 500 -22.87 7.20 -20.78
N ASN A 501 -22.14 8.01 -20.01
CA ASN A 501 -21.26 9.04 -20.55
C ASN A 501 -19.80 8.59 -20.67
N ALA A 502 -19.50 7.34 -20.33
CA ALA A 502 -18.15 6.80 -20.47
C ALA A 502 -17.71 6.77 -21.94
N ILE A 503 -16.50 7.26 -22.20
CA ILE A 503 -15.82 7.18 -23.51
C ILE A 503 -14.71 6.13 -23.45
N LYS A 504 -14.11 5.96 -22.28
CA LYS A 504 -12.97 5.05 -22.05
C LYS A 504 -13.17 4.22 -20.80
N MET A 505 -12.91 2.90 -20.91
CA MET A 505 -12.98 1.96 -19.78
C MET A 505 -11.81 0.96 -19.76
N ASP A 506 -10.74 1.24 -20.49
CA ASP A 506 -9.61 0.32 -20.61
C ASP A 506 -9.01 -0.04 -19.25
N GLY A 507 -8.72 -1.34 -19.08
CA GLY A 507 -8.02 -1.84 -17.91
C GLY A 507 -8.71 -1.59 -16.56
N PHE A 508 -10.04 -1.45 -16.52
CA PHE A 508 -10.79 -1.05 -15.32
C PHE A 508 -10.43 -1.90 -14.08
N PHE A 509 -10.38 -3.25 -14.25
CA PHE A 509 -9.99 -4.22 -13.20
C PHE A 509 -8.67 -4.94 -13.54
N GLU A 510 -7.90 -4.46 -14.50
CA GLU A 510 -6.69 -5.12 -14.99
C GLU A 510 -5.76 -5.49 -13.82
N LYS A 511 -5.35 -6.78 -13.79
CA LYS A 511 -4.45 -7.33 -12.75
C LYS A 511 -4.93 -7.20 -11.30
N CYS A 512 -6.24 -7.18 -11.06
CA CYS A 512 -6.81 -7.42 -9.74
C CYS A 512 -6.68 -8.90 -9.38
N THR A 513 -5.46 -9.36 -9.13
CA THR A 513 -5.12 -10.79 -9.07
C THR A 513 -5.77 -11.56 -7.93
N SER A 514 -6.13 -10.91 -6.82
CA SER A 514 -6.82 -11.53 -5.67
C SER A 514 -8.33 -11.41 -5.72
N LEU A 515 -8.89 -10.68 -6.69
CA LEU A 515 -10.33 -10.44 -6.80
C LEU A 515 -11.05 -11.76 -7.17
N ARG A 516 -12.00 -12.18 -6.33
CA ARG A 516 -12.69 -13.48 -6.45
C ARG A 516 -14.04 -13.38 -7.13
N GLU A 517 -14.71 -12.27 -6.95
CA GLU A 517 -16.04 -11.97 -7.50
C GLU A 517 -16.15 -10.47 -7.76
N LEU A 518 -17.00 -10.11 -8.69
CA LEU A 518 -17.34 -8.73 -9.02
C LEU A 518 -18.72 -8.39 -8.44
N PRO A 519 -18.96 -7.12 -8.06
CA PRO A 519 -20.32 -6.65 -7.81
C PRO A 519 -21.16 -6.76 -9.09
N ASP A 520 -22.48 -6.64 -8.97
CA ASP A 520 -23.37 -6.68 -10.11
C ASP A 520 -23.19 -5.46 -11.02
N ILE A 521 -22.55 -5.66 -12.16
CA ILE A 521 -22.31 -4.65 -13.21
C ILE A 521 -23.24 -4.84 -14.42
N SER A 522 -24.32 -5.61 -14.26
CA SER A 522 -25.27 -5.90 -15.36
C SER A 522 -26.04 -4.68 -15.88
N LYS A 523 -26.09 -3.62 -15.04
CA LYS A 523 -26.76 -2.37 -15.39
C LYS A 523 -25.88 -1.34 -16.09
N TRP A 524 -24.58 -1.65 -16.23
CA TRP A 524 -23.67 -0.73 -16.91
C TRP A 524 -24.05 -0.64 -18.39
N GLU A 525 -24.19 0.57 -18.86
CA GLU A 525 -24.45 0.91 -20.25
C GLU A 525 -23.20 1.55 -20.85
N LEU A 526 -22.80 1.13 -22.05
CA LEU A 526 -21.54 1.53 -22.67
C LEU A 526 -21.74 2.18 -24.06
N PRO A 527 -22.81 2.97 -24.32
CA PRO A 527 -23.20 3.40 -25.66
C PRO A 527 -22.16 4.31 -26.34
N ASN A 528 -21.28 4.92 -25.58
CA ASN A 528 -20.26 5.85 -26.09
C ASN A 528 -18.83 5.33 -25.95
N VAL A 529 -18.66 4.10 -25.44
CA VAL A 529 -17.32 3.55 -25.20
C VAL A 529 -16.71 3.07 -26.51
N GLU A 530 -15.53 3.62 -26.83
CA GLU A 530 -14.79 3.22 -28.04
C GLU A 530 -13.81 2.06 -27.81
N THR A 531 -13.33 1.89 -26.57
CA THR A 531 -12.35 0.87 -26.20
C THR A 531 -12.67 0.25 -24.85
N VAL A 532 -12.59 -1.08 -24.79
CA VAL A 532 -12.77 -1.90 -23.58
C VAL A 532 -11.56 -2.83 -23.38
N PHE A 533 -10.40 -2.39 -23.85
CA PHE A 533 -9.14 -3.12 -23.80
C PHE A 533 -8.83 -3.58 -22.38
N ALA A 534 -8.50 -4.86 -22.20
CA ALA A 534 -7.98 -5.43 -20.96
C ALA A 534 -8.84 -5.20 -19.70
N ILE A 535 -10.16 -4.98 -19.79
CA ILE A 535 -10.99 -4.66 -18.60
C ILE A 535 -10.77 -5.66 -17.47
N PHE A 536 -10.75 -6.98 -17.77
CA PHE A 536 -10.56 -8.05 -16.78
C PHE A 536 -9.21 -8.76 -16.90
N TYR A 537 -8.29 -8.23 -17.72
CA TYR A 537 -6.98 -8.83 -17.95
C TYR A 537 -6.28 -9.19 -16.63
N GLY A 538 -5.81 -10.42 -16.50
CA GLY A 538 -5.03 -10.85 -15.34
C GLY A 538 -5.81 -10.94 -14.03
N CYS A 539 -7.14 -10.98 -14.04
CA CYS A 539 -7.95 -11.28 -12.86
C CYS A 539 -7.89 -12.77 -12.55
N ILE A 540 -6.71 -13.24 -12.12
CA ILE A 540 -6.38 -14.68 -12.04
C ILE A 540 -7.25 -15.49 -11.07
N SER A 541 -7.84 -14.86 -10.06
CA SER A 541 -8.68 -15.51 -9.03
C SER A 541 -10.18 -15.42 -9.32
N LEU A 542 -10.59 -14.69 -10.37
CA LEU A 542 -11.99 -14.48 -10.73
C LEU A 542 -12.59 -15.75 -11.32
N LYS A 543 -13.67 -16.27 -10.70
CA LYS A 543 -14.28 -17.55 -11.09
C LYS A 543 -15.43 -17.41 -12.09
N SER A 544 -16.14 -16.31 -12.02
CA SER A 544 -17.28 -15.99 -12.86
C SER A 544 -17.41 -14.49 -13.03
N LEU A 545 -18.10 -14.07 -14.08
CA LEU A 545 -18.49 -12.69 -14.32
C LEU A 545 -19.99 -12.53 -14.03
N PRO A 546 -20.45 -11.35 -13.57
CA PRO A 546 -21.86 -11.01 -13.55
C PRO A 546 -22.43 -10.98 -14.99
N ASP A 547 -23.74 -10.84 -15.12
CA ASP A 547 -24.39 -10.77 -16.43
C ASP A 547 -24.00 -9.48 -17.17
N ILE A 548 -23.15 -9.62 -18.19
CA ILE A 548 -22.72 -8.55 -19.09
C ILE A 548 -23.36 -8.66 -20.48
N SER A 549 -24.42 -9.49 -20.63
CA SER A 549 -25.09 -9.73 -21.92
C SER A 549 -25.70 -8.47 -22.54
N LYS A 550 -26.03 -7.48 -21.69
CA LYS A 550 -26.68 -6.23 -22.09
C LYS A 550 -25.71 -5.09 -22.36
N TRP A 551 -24.42 -5.31 -22.21
CA TRP A 551 -23.46 -4.27 -22.56
C TRP A 551 -23.58 -3.89 -24.03
N ASP A 552 -23.87 -2.62 -24.28
CA ASP A 552 -23.86 -2.06 -25.62
C ASP A 552 -22.42 -1.79 -26.04
N ILE A 553 -21.85 -2.69 -26.83
CA ILE A 553 -20.50 -2.55 -27.37
C ILE A 553 -20.49 -2.13 -28.86
N SER A 554 -21.61 -1.65 -29.38
CA SER A 554 -21.76 -1.32 -30.79
C SER A 554 -20.78 -0.27 -31.32
N ASN A 555 -20.27 0.61 -30.43
CA ASN A 555 -19.25 1.59 -30.78
C ASN A 555 -17.81 1.14 -30.47
N VAL A 556 -17.63 -0.02 -29.85
CA VAL A 556 -16.31 -0.55 -29.49
C VAL A 556 -15.56 -1.04 -30.71
N LYS A 557 -14.29 -0.67 -30.81
CA LYS A 557 -13.38 -1.05 -31.92
C LYS A 557 -12.32 -2.07 -31.51
N ASP A 558 -12.04 -2.17 -30.20
CA ASP A 558 -10.97 -3.01 -29.65
C ASP A 558 -11.45 -3.82 -28.45
N LEU A 559 -11.46 -5.17 -28.62
CA LEU A 559 -11.74 -6.16 -27.58
C LEU A 559 -10.45 -6.88 -27.11
N ASN A 560 -9.28 -6.32 -27.43
CA ASN A 560 -8.01 -6.95 -27.15
C ASN A 560 -7.90 -7.28 -25.65
N GLU A 561 -7.57 -8.54 -25.36
CA GLU A 561 -7.23 -9.04 -24.03
C GLU A 561 -8.29 -8.81 -22.93
N ILE A 562 -9.58 -8.59 -23.29
CA ILE A 562 -10.63 -8.25 -22.31
C ILE A 562 -10.76 -9.29 -21.18
N PHE A 563 -10.62 -10.61 -21.51
CA PHE A 563 -10.66 -11.71 -20.53
C PHE A 563 -9.32 -12.43 -20.37
N ALA A 564 -8.26 -11.93 -21.00
CA ALA A 564 -6.97 -12.61 -21.00
C ALA A 564 -6.41 -12.82 -19.58
N GLU A 565 -5.70 -13.94 -19.40
CA GLU A 565 -5.09 -14.35 -18.11
C GLU A 565 -6.09 -14.48 -16.94
N CYS A 566 -7.39 -14.67 -17.20
CA CYS A 566 -8.38 -15.02 -16.21
C CYS A 566 -8.31 -16.53 -15.90
N HIS A 567 -7.24 -16.96 -15.22
CA HIS A 567 -6.92 -18.39 -15.05
C HIS A 567 -8.00 -19.21 -14.33
N SER A 568 -8.77 -18.61 -13.43
CA SER A 568 -9.81 -19.30 -12.64
C SER A 568 -11.21 -19.21 -13.25
N LEU A 569 -11.38 -18.49 -14.36
CA LEU A 569 -12.67 -18.28 -15.00
C LEU A 569 -13.16 -19.59 -15.64
N ILE A 570 -14.30 -20.11 -15.15
CA ILE A 570 -14.82 -21.42 -15.56
C ILE A 570 -15.76 -21.29 -16.76
N SER A 571 -16.55 -20.22 -16.78
CA SER A 571 -17.52 -19.92 -17.84
C SER A 571 -17.73 -18.42 -17.97
N LEU A 572 -18.25 -18.01 -19.11
CA LEU A 572 -18.67 -16.64 -19.39
C LEU A 572 -20.20 -16.53 -19.34
N PRO A 573 -20.77 -15.35 -19.02
CA PRO A 573 -22.17 -15.07 -19.24
C PRO A 573 -22.50 -15.12 -20.74
N ASP A 574 -23.79 -15.09 -21.07
CA ASP A 574 -24.22 -15.10 -22.48
C ASP A 574 -23.90 -13.78 -23.19
N ILE A 575 -22.83 -13.77 -23.97
CA ILE A 575 -22.37 -12.64 -24.78
C ILE A 575 -22.70 -12.83 -26.29
N SER A 576 -23.61 -13.76 -26.62
CA SER A 576 -23.98 -14.07 -28.00
C SER A 576 -24.58 -12.91 -28.78
N ASN A 577 -25.20 -11.96 -28.06
CA ASN A 577 -25.89 -10.80 -28.64
C ASN A 577 -25.03 -9.53 -28.71
N TRP A 578 -23.77 -9.60 -28.36
CA TRP A 578 -22.87 -8.46 -28.52
C TRP A 578 -22.77 -8.05 -29.99
N ASP A 579 -22.99 -6.75 -30.28
CA ASP A 579 -22.76 -6.20 -31.63
C ASP A 579 -21.25 -6.01 -31.83
N THR A 580 -20.65 -6.93 -32.59
CA THR A 580 -19.21 -6.89 -32.85
C THR A 580 -18.86 -6.31 -34.23
N SER A 581 -19.85 -5.70 -34.91
CA SER A 581 -19.69 -5.21 -36.28
C SER A 581 -18.60 -4.14 -36.48
N ASN A 582 -18.29 -3.38 -35.44
CA ASN A 582 -17.25 -2.35 -35.48
C ASN A 582 -15.88 -2.81 -34.95
N ILE A 583 -15.78 -4.07 -34.50
CA ILE A 583 -14.52 -4.57 -33.89
C ILE A 583 -13.47 -4.80 -34.99
N THR A 584 -12.28 -4.26 -34.75
CA THR A 584 -11.12 -4.40 -35.65
C THR A 584 -10.01 -5.26 -35.06
N ASN A 585 -10.00 -5.45 -33.71
CA ASN A 585 -8.98 -6.16 -32.96
C ASN A 585 -9.61 -7.07 -31.90
N MET A 586 -9.32 -8.38 -31.98
CA MET A 586 -9.74 -9.41 -31.02
C MET A 586 -8.56 -10.18 -30.43
N ARG A 587 -7.34 -9.61 -30.52
CA ARG A 587 -6.13 -10.29 -30.06
C ARG A 587 -6.28 -10.73 -28.59
N GLY A 588 -5.90 -11.98 -28.31
CA GLY A 588 -5.84 -12.51 -26.96
C GLY A 588 -7.14 -12.46 -26.16
N LEU A 589 -8.30 -12.37 -26.82
CA LEU A 589 -9.60 -12.16 -26.14
C LEU A 589 -9.81 -13.10 -24.95
N PHE A 590 -9.45 -14.41 -25.12
CA PHE A 590 -9.52 -15.44 -24.08
C PHE A 590 -8.14 -16.04 -23.77
N TYR A 591 -7.07 -15.34 -24.09
CA TYR A 591 -5.70 -15.80 -23.89
C TYR A 591 -5.47 -16.23 -22.44
N ARG A 592 -4.97 -17.48 -22.24
CA ARG A 592 -4.73 -18.07 -20.91
C ARG A 592 -5.94 -18.17 -19.99
N CYS A 593 -7.16 -18.23 -20.50
CA CYS A 593 -8.32 -18.63 -19.70
C CYS A 593 -8.25 -20.13 -19.42
N SER A 594 -7.29 -20.53 -18.58
CA SER A 594 -6.87 -21.92 -18.42
C SER A 594 -7.91 -22.86 -17.81
N SER A 595 -8.89 -22.33 -17.07
CA SER A 595 -10.01 -23.08 -16.48
C SER A 595 -11.30 -23.02 -17.31
N LEU A 596 -11.32 -22.30 -18.41
CA LEU A 596 -12.51 -22.14 -19.25
C LEU A 596 -12.83 -23.46 -19.95
N THR A 597 -14.03 -24.00 -19.70
CA THR A 597 -14.44 -25.33 -20.23
C THR A 597 -15.29 -25.22 -21.49
N SER A 598 -16.03 -24.13 -21.65
CA SER A 598 -16.89 -23.84 -22.77
C SER A 598 -17.05 -22.35 -23.01
N LEU A 599 -17.46 -21.96 -24.19
CA LEU A 599 -17.82 -20.60 -24.57
C LEU A 599 -19.32 -20.47 -24.78
N PRO A 600 -19.93 -19.30 -24.58
CA PRO A 600 -21.28 -19.02 -25.08
C PRO A 600 -21.31 -19.06 -26.60
N ASP A 601 -22.52 -19.02 -27.20
CA ASP A 601 -22.68 -19.07 -28.65
C ASP A 601 -22.21 -17.77 -29.33
N ILE A 602 -20.94 -17.73 -29.73
CA ILE A 602 -20.33 -16.61 -30.44
C ILE A 602 -20.42 -16.78 -31.99
N SER A 603 -21.24 -17.73 -32.48
CA SER A 603 -21.39 -17.97 -33.92
C SER A 603 -22.01 -16.80 -34.70
N LYS A 604 -22.73 -15.93 -33.97
CA LYS A 604 -23.41 -14.75 -34.53
C LYS A 604 -22.55 -13.48 -34.60
N TRP A 605 -21.38 -13.53 -34.03
CA TRP A 605 -20.51 -12.37 -34.05
C TRP A 605 -20.12 -11.98 -35.47
N ASP A 606 -20.28 -10.71 -35.80
CA ASP A 606 -19.75 -10.16 -37.04
C ASP A 606 -18.27 -9.82 -36.86
N VAL A 607 -17.43 -10.62 -37.48
CA VAL A 607 -15.97 -10.41 -37.47
C VAL A 607 -15.45 -9.85 -38.79
N SER A 608 -16.34 -9.35 -39.65
CA SER A 608 -15.98 -8.89 -40.99
C SER A 608 -14.98 -7.74 -41.02
N ASN A 609 -14.90 -6.94 -39.94
CA ASN A 609 -13.96 -5.84 -39.83
C ASN A 609 -12.68 -6.22 -39.04
N VAL A 610 -12.61 -7.43 -38.47
CA VAL A 610 -11.47 -7.85 -37.65
C VAL A 610 -10.24 -8.09 -38.52
N LYS A 611 -9.12 -7.52 -38.11
CA LYS A 611 -7.81 -7.67 -38.75
C LYS A 611 -6.86 -8.56 -37.97
N ASP A 612 -6.93 -8.53 -36.67
CA ASP A 612 -6.05 -9.30 -35.77
C ASP A 612 -6.85 -10.25 -34.88
N MET A 613 -6.59 -11.55 -35.07
CA MET A 613 -7.12 -12.66 -34.28
C MET A 613 -6.02 -13.45 -33.56
N THR A 614 -4.87 -12.81 -33.33
CA THR A 614 -3.74 -13.40 -32.63
C THR A 614 -4.18 -13.94 -31.28
N GLU A 615 -3.84 -15.20 -30.99
CA GLU A 615 -3.96 -15.83 -29.68
C GLU A 615 -5.35 -15.79 -29.02
N ILE A 616 -6.45 -15.64 -29.79
CA ILE A 616 -7.82 -15.52 -29.22
C ILE A 616 -8.10 -16.59 -28.18
N PHE A 617 -7.81 -17.90 -28.48
CA PHE A 617 -8.07 -19.02 -27.58
C PHE A 617 -6.78 -19.66 -27.02
N SER A 618 -5.64 -19.02 -27.23
CA SER A 618 -4.34 -19.57 -26.86
C SER A 618 -4.27 -19.88 -25.35
N GLU A 619 -3.70 -21.05 -25.02
CA GLU A 619 -3.53 -21.54 -23.64
C GLU A 619 -4.86 -21.74 -22.85
N CYS A 620 -5.99 -21.92 -23.56
CA CYS A 620 -7.26 -22.38 -22.97
C CYS A 620 -7.20 -23.91 -22.76
N TYR A 621 -6.46 -24.36 -21.76
CA TYR A 621 -6.11 -25.78 -21.57
C TYR A 621 -7.31 -26.71 -21.40
N LEU A 622 -8.40 -26.26 -20.75
CA LEU A 622 -9.59 -27.07 -20.46
C LEU A 622 -10.73 -26.89 -21.45
N LEU A 623 -10.58 -26.05 -22.47
CA LEU A 623 -11.59 -25.84 -23.50
C LEU A 623 -11.73 -27.09 -24.39
N THR A 624 -12.89 -27.75 -24.34
CA THR A 624 -13.11 -29.03 -25.03
C THR A 624 -13.70 -28.89 -26.41
N SER A 625 -14.46 -27.84 -26.68
CA SER A 625 -15.12 -27.55 -27.94
C SER A 625 -15.32 -26.06 -28.15
N LEU A 626 -15.52 -25.65 -29.36
CA LEU A 626 -15.87 -24.29 -29.77
C LEU A 626 -17.30 -24.22 -30.28
N PRO A 627 -18.02 -23.10 -30.16
CA PRO A 627 -19.23 -22.80 -30.88
C PRO A 627 -18.98 -22.85 -32.40
N ASP A 628 -20.04 -22.85 -33.22
CA ASP A 628 -19.93 -22.90 -34.68
C ASP A 628 -19.38 -21.59 -35.29
N ILE A 629 -18.06 -21.41 -35.17
CA ILE A 629 -17.33 -20.27 -35.75
C ILE A 629 -17.08 -20.40 -37.26
N SER A 630 -17.63 -21.44 -37.91
CA SER A 630 -17.54 -21.58 -39.38
C SER A 630 -18.17 -20.39 -40.12
N LYS A 631 -19.14 -19.73 -39.49
CA LYS A 631 -19.87 -18.58 -40.05
C LYS A 631 -19.10 -17.26 -40.03
N TRP A 632 -17.97 -17.20 -39.35
CA TRP A 632 -17.18 -16.00 -39.27
C TRP A 632 -16.64 -15.57 -40.64
N ASN A 633 -16.90 -14.31 -41.00
CA ASN A 633 -16.33 -13.72 -42.20
C ASN A 633 -14.90 -13.23 -41.93
N THR A 634 -13.91 -14.06 -42.25
CA THR A 634 -12.50 -13.80 -41.99
C THR A 634 -11.77 -13.05 -43.12
N SER A 635 -12.50 -12.49 -44.07
CA SER A 635 -11.92 -11.91 -45.31
C SER A 635 -10.94 -10.75 -45.06
N ASN A 636 -11.06 -10.04 -43.96
CA ASN A 636 -10.17 -8.94 -43.61
C ASN A 636 -9.06 -9.31 -42.61
N VAL A 637 -9.04 -10.55 -42.12
CA VAL A 637 -8.06 -11.00 -41.14
C VAL A 637 -6.70 -11.16 -41.79
N THR A 638 -5.69 -10.54 -41.19
CA THR A 638 -4.28 -10.59 -41.58
C THR A 638 -3.42 -11.45 -40.67
N ASN A 639 -3.84 -11.64 -39.40
CA ASN A 639 -3.04 -12.32 -38.40
C ASN A 639 -3.89 -13.29 -37.56
N MET A 640 -3.49 -14.57 -37.55
CA MET A 640 -4.06 -15.65 -36.72
C MET A 640 -2.94 -16.39 -35.93
N LEU A 641 -1.82 -15.69 -35.61
CA LEU A 641 -0.73 -16.26 -34.82
C LEU A 641 -1.30 -16.95 -33.57
N GLY A 642 -0.94 -18.21 -33.37
CA GLY A 642 -1.23 -18.96 -32.14
C GLY A 642 -2.70 -19.02 -31.74
N MET A 643 -3.66 -18.84 -32.66
CA MET A 643 -5.09 -18.73 -32.33
C MET A 643 -5.60 -19.86 -31.44
N PHE A 644 -5.12 -21.10 -31.65
CA PHE A 644 -5.45 -22.28 -30.83
C PHE A 644 -4.21 -22.86 -30.14
N TYR A 645 -3.16 -22.07 -29.90
CA TYR A 645 -1.92 -22.52 -29.29
C TYR A 645 -2.18 -23.13 -27.90
N LYS A 646 -1.68 -24.35 -27.66
CA LYS A 646 -1.84 -25.05 -26.37
C LYS A 646 -3.30 -25.29 -25.91
N CYS A 647 -4.27 -25.32 -26.78
CA CYS A 647 -5.62 -25.80 -26.46
C CYS A 647 -5.61 -27.32 -26.27
N SER A 648 -4.97 -27.80 -25.21
CA SER A 648 -4.61 -29.23 -25.05
C SER A 648 -5.81 -30.18 -24.91
N SER A 649 -6.99 -29.69 -24.47
CA SER A 649 -8.23 -30.47 -24.37
C SER A 649 -9.17 -30.33 -25.58
N LEU A 650 -8.85 -29.46 -26.53
CA LEU A 650 -9.70 -29.24 -27.71
C LEU A 650 -9.63 -30.42 -28.64
N ASN A 651 -10.75 -31.13 -28.77
CA ASN A 651 -10.80 -32.40 -29.53
C ASN A 651 -11.06 -32.23 -31.04
N SER A 652 -11.82 -31.19 -31.37
CA SER A 652 -12.21 -30.91 -32.78
C SER A 652 -12.46 -29.42 -32.96
N LEU A 653 -12.32 -28.95 -34.19
CA LEU A 653 -12.72 -27.63 -34.64
C LEU A 653 -14.05 -27.69 -35.39
N PRO A 654 -14.89 -26.65 -35.35
CA PRO A 654 -15.94 -26.44 -36.37
C PRO A 654 -15.35 -26.46 -37.77
N ASP A 655 -16.19 -26.55 -38.82
CA ASP A 655 -15.68 -26.55 -40.20
C ASP A 655 -15.11 -25.18 -40.62
N ILE A 656 -13.93 -24.85 -40.11
CA ILE A 656 -13.22 -23.62 -40.47
C ILE A 656 -12.59 -23.64 -41.86
N SER A 657 -12.78 -24.74 -42.62
CA SER A 657 -12.29 -24.85 -44.01
C SER A 657 -12.97 -23.85 -44.96
N VAL A 658 -14.11 -23.29 -44.54
CA VAL A 658 -14.87 -22.27 -45.29
C VAL A 658 -14.37 -20.85 -45.10
N TRP A 659 -13.43 -20.63 -44.16
CA TRP A 659 -12.88 -19.30 -43.91
C TRP A 659 -12.16 -18.73 -45.12
N ASN A 660 -12.40 -17.45 -45.39
CA ASN A 660 -11.64 -16.72 -46.41
C ASN A 660 -10.31 -16.25 -45.82
N VAL A 661 -9.24 -16.88 -46.21
CA VAL A 661 -7.88 -16.60 -45.71
C VAL A 661 -7.01 -15.86 -46.74
N SER A 662 -7.62 -15.28 -47.79
CA SER A 662 -6.89 -14.65 -48.89
C SER A 662 -6.05 -13.43 -48.47
N ASN A 663 -6.38 -12.77 -47.37
CA ASN A 663 -5.63 -11.63 -46.82
C ASN A 663 -4.65 -12.01 -45.69
N LEU A 664 -4.65 -13.26 -45.27
CA LEU A 664 -3.86 -13.72 -44.16
C LEU A 664 -2.36 -13.66 -44.46
N GLU A 665 -1.58 -13.20 -43.49
CA GLU A 665 -0.12 -13.04 -43.57
C GLU A 665 0.61 -13.94 -42.57
N ASN A 666 -0.06 -14.29 -41.46
CA ASN A 666 0.57 -15.03 -40.36
C ASN A 666 -0.37 -16.08 -39.77
N LEU A 667 0.07 -17.35 -39.82
CA LEU A 667 -0.54 -18.53 -39.22
C LEU A 667 0.42 -19.26 -38.27
N SER A 668 1.56 -18.65 -37.93
CA SER A 668 2.56 -19.33 -37.09
C SER A 668 1.95 -19.78 -35.76
N PHE A 669 2.33 -21.00 -35.36
CA PHE A 669 1.89 -21.63 -34.10
C PHE A 669 0.38 -21.82 -33.95
N MET A 670 -0.43 -21.66 -35.00
CA MET A 670 -1.89 -21.62 -34.88
C MET A 670 -2.48 -22.84 -34.16
N PHE A 671 -2.00 -24.05 -34.40
CA PHE A 671 -2.44 -25.27 -33.74
C PHE A 671 -1.40 -25.87 -32.81
N ALA A 672 -0.29 -25.17 -32.59
CA ALA A 672 0.84 -25.74 -31.87
C ALA A 672 0.46 -26.18 -30.44
N GLU A 673 0.98 -27.34 -30.06
CA GLU A 673 0.81 -27.95 -28.74
C GLU A 673 -0.66 -28.25 -28.31
N SER A 674 -1.60 -28.22 -29.27
CA SER A 674 -3.00 -28.66 -29.10
C SER A 674 -3.13 -30.18 -29.31
N SER A 675 -2.57 -30.92 -28.37
CA SER A 675 -2.27 -32.35 -28.50
C SER A 675 -3.52 -33.27 -28.66
N SER A 676 -4.71 -32.83 -28.22
CA SER A 676 -5.95 -33.57 -28.37
C SER A 676 -6.65 -33.35 -29.72
N LEU A 677 -6.19 -32.36 -30.49
CA LEU A 677 -6.83 -31.97 -31.73
C LEU A 677 -6.61 -33.02 -32.80
N LYS A 678 -7.71 -33.52 -33.36
CA LYS A 678 -7.73 -34.54 -34.42
C LYS A 678 -8.19 -33.93 -35.75
N ASN A 679 -7.64 -34.43 -36.84
CA ASN A 679 -8.04 -34.08 -38.19
C ASN A 679 -7.95 -32.58 -38.52
N ILE A 680 -6.74 -32.09 -38.75
CA ILE A 680 -6.48 -30.69 -39.14
C ILE A 680 -6.53 -30.59 -40.70
N SER A 681 -7.61 -31.02 -41.34
CA SER A 681 -7.77 -30.97 -42.78
C SER A 681 -8.38 -29.65 -43.30
N CYS A 682 -8.74 -28.72 -42.41
CA CYS A 682 -9.29 -27.42 -42.80
C CYS A 682 -8.38 -26.65 -43.78
N ILE A 683 -7.07 -26.75 -43.61
CA ILE A 683 -6.07 -26.10 -44.46
C ILE A 683 -6.17 -26.55 -45.92
N ASN A 684 -6.67 -27.76 -46.18
CA ASN A 684 -6.74 -28.31 -47.55
C ASN A 684 -7.64 -27.49 -48.47
N LYS A 685 -8.58 -26.72 -47.94
CA LYS A 685 -9.49 -25.88 -48.73
C LYS A 685 -9.09 -24.39 -48.71
N TRP A 686 -8.08 -24.04 -47.96
CA TRP A 686 -7.68 -22.63 -47.84
C TRP A 686 -6.86 -22.15 -49.04
N ASN A 687 -7.24 -20.99 -49.57
CA ASN A 687 -6.46 -20.30 -50.61
C ASN A 687 -5.38 -19.41 -49.95
N LEU A 688 -4.29 -20.06 -49.55
CA LEU A 688 -3.21 -19.39 -48.84
C LEU A 688 -2.32 -18.55 -49.78
N LYS A 689 -1.90 -17.36 -49.32
CA LYS A 689 -0.89 -16.55 -50.02
C LYS A 689 0.46 -17.27 -50.07
N LYS A 690 1.23 -17.02 -51.16
CA LYS A 690 2.64 -17.43 -51.21
C LYS A 690 3.41 -16.74 -50.09
N ASN A 691 4.36 -17.47 -49.47
CA ASN A 691 5.24 -16.99 -48.43
C ASN A 691 4.53 -16.53 -47.13
N ILE A 692 3.32 -16.98 -46.85
CA ILE A 692 2.65 -16.78 -45.58
C ILE A 692 3.48 -17.40 -44.45
N ASN A 693 3.56 -16.74 -43.30
CA ASN A 693 4.26 -17.28 -42.14
C ASN A 693 3.45 -18.44 -41.51
N MET A 694 4.02 -19.64 -41.53
CA MET A 694 3.43 -20.88 -40.99
C MET A 694 4.41 -21.55 -40.00
N GLU A 695 5.36 -20.82 -39.46
CA GLU A 695 6.37 -21.35 -38.52
C GLU A 695 5.70 -22.07 -37.36
N GLY A 696 6.11 -23.30 -37.08
CA GLY A 696 5.64 -24.09 -35.96
C GLY A 696 4.15 -24.34 -35.88
N ILE A 697 3.40 -24.18 -36.99
CA ILE A 697 1.93 -24.29 -37.02
C ILE A 697 1.42 -25.63 -36.45
N PHE A 698 2.19 -26.72 -36.57
CA PHE A 698 1.90 -28.06 -36.05
C PHE A 698 2.86 -28.52 -34.95
N LYS A 699 3.60 -27.62 -34.35
CA LYS A 699 4.51 -27.97 -33.24
C LYS A 699 3.76 -28.72 -32.13
N GLY A 700 4.26 -29.90 -31.72
CA GLY A 700 3.63 -30.72 -30.67
C GLY A 700 2.36 -31.46 -31.08
N ILE A 701 1.89 -31.30 -32.33
CA ILE A 701 0.83 -32.13 -32.92
C ILE A 701 1.40 -33.45 -33.38
N SER A 702 0.66 -34.55 -33.18
CA SER A 702 1.05 -35.83 -33.74
C SER A 702 1.12 -35.77 -35.27
N LYS A 703 2.20 -36.20 -35.86
CA LYS A 703 2.38 -36.22 -37.33
C LYS A 703 1.30 -37.04 -38.06
N GLN A 704 0.64 -37.96 -37.36
CA GLN A 704 -0.45 -38.79 -37.89
C GLN A 704 -1.75 -38.01 -38.06
N GLU A 705 -1.94 -36.93 -37.33
CA GLU A 705 -3.14 -36.07 -37.39
C GLU A 705 -3.07 -35.03 -38.52
N VAL A 706 -1.91 -34.87 -39.16
CA VAL A 706 -1.70 -33.97 -40.31
C VAL A 706 -1.61 -34.79 -41.61
N SER A 707 -2.57 -34.61 -42.49
CA SER A 707 -2.63 -35.40 -43.72
C SER A 707 -1.48 -35.08 -44.68
N PHE A 708 -1.13 -36.04 -45.54
CA PHE A 708 -0.14 -35.80 -46.61
C PHE A 708 -0.58 -34.65 -47.53
N GLU A 709 -1.86 -34.54 -47.81
CA GLU A 709 -2.44 -33.46 -48.60
C GLU A 709 -2.19 -32.10 -47.97
N THR A 710 -2.41 -31.97 -46.66
CA THR A 710 -2.11 -30.73 -45.87
C THR A 710 -0.63 -30.37 -45.99
N LEU A 711 0.27 -31.34 -45.79
CA LEU A 711 1.71 -31.11 -45.90
C LEU A 711 2.13 -30.69 -47.33
N ASN A 712 1.51 -31.26 -48.34
CA ASN A 712 1.79 -30.92 -49.75
C ASN A 712 1.33 -29.47 -50.06
N ILE A 713 0.19 -29.05 -49.56
CA ILE A 713 -0.30 -27.67 -49.71
C ILE A 713 0.66 -26.70 -49.00
N CYS A 714 1.02 -26.96 -47.76
CA CYS A 714 2.01 -26.13 -47.03
C CYS A 714 3.34 -26.05 -47.81
N ASN A 715 3.81 -27.17 -48.33
CA ASN A 715 5.04 -27.20 -49.12
C ASN A 715 4.97 -26.32 -50.37
N LYS A 716 3.86 -26.39 -51.13
CA LYS A 716 3.65 -25.56 -52.33
C LYS A 716 3.53 -24.07 -52.01
N VAL A 717 2.95 -23.73 -50.86
CA VAL A 717 2.82 -22.33 -50.40
C VAL A 717 4.18 -21.74 -50.04
N LEU A 718 5.04 -22.53 -49.35
CA LEU A 718 6.38 -22.10 -48.92
C LEU A 718 7.45 -22.24 -49.99
N HIS A 719 7.24 -23.22 -50.93
CA HIS A 719 8.14 -23.52 -52.03
C HIS A 719 7.34 -23.62 -53.32
N PRO A 720 6.96 -22.52 -53.97
CA PRO A 720 6.08 -22.53 -55.15
C PRO A 720 6.61 -23.36 -56.31
N ASP A 721 7.91 -23.55 -56.40
CA ASP A 721 8.59 -24.33 -57.46
C ASP A 721 8.76 -25.81 -57.09
N ALA A 722 8.23 -26.26 -55.94
CA ALA A 722 8.30 -27.66 -55.54
C ALA A 722 7.48 -28.54 -56.47
N LEU A 723 8.06 -29.67 -56.92
CA LEU A 723 7.36 -30.68 -57.74
C LEU A 723 6.24 -31.33 -56.92
N ASP A 724 5.16 -31.72 -57.56
CA ASP A 724 4.06 -32.44 -56.93
C ASP A 724 4.57 -33.70 -56.19
N ASN A 725 4.13 -33.84 -54.93
CA ASN A 725 4.50 -34.93 -54.03
C ASN A 725 5.98 -34.89 -53.52
N GLN A 726 6.72 -33.82 -53.77
CA GLN A 726 8.06 -33.63 -53.21
C GLN A 726 8.00 -32.77 -51.95
N ILE A 727 8.09 -33.40 -50.77
CA ILE A 727 8.13 -32.69 -49.48
C ILE A 727 9.58 -32.54 -49.05
N TYR A 728 10.03 -31.31 -48.89
CA TYR A 728 11.38 -31.03 -48.43
C TYR A 728 11.56 -31.32 -46.93
N PRO A 729 12.65 -31.96 -46.50
CA PRO A 729 12.90 -32.24 -45.08
C PRO A 729 12.88 -30.99 -44.17
N GLN A 730 13.24 -29.82 -44.70
CA GLN A 730 13.21 -28.55 -44.02
C GLN A 730 11.79 -28.12 -43.59
N LEU A 731 10.77 -28.55 -44.39
CA LEU A 731 9.36 -28.27 -44.07
C LEU A 731 8.96 -28.80 -42.71
N PHE A 732 9.38 -30.00 -42.34
CA PHE A 732 9.07 -30.56 -41.03
C PHE A 732 9.71 -29.77 -39.87
N ARG A 733 10.97 -29.32 -40.06
CA ARG A 733 11.62 -28.46 -39.09
C ARG A 733 10.88 -27.14 -38.91
N TYR A 734 10.40 -26.58 -39.97
CA TYR A 734 9.65 -25.32 -39.99
C TYR A 734 8.25 -25.44 -39.38
N LEU A 735 7.46 -26.43 -39.84
CA LEU A 735 6.08 -26.59 -39.41
C LEU A 735 5.92 -27.21 -38.02
N PHE A 736 6.81 -28.13 -37.64
CA PHE A 736 6.74 -28.88 -36.37
C PHE A 736 7.77 -28.43 -35.34
N HIS A 737 8.70 -27.55 -35.67
CA HIS A 737 9.88 -27.23 -34.85
C HIS A 737 10.68 -28.50 -34.44
N ASP A 738 10.68 -29.52 -35.29
CA ASP A 738 11.33 -30.80 -35.03
C ASP A 738 12.81 -30.74 -35.48
N LYS A 739 13.75 -30.94 -34.54
CA LYS A 739 15.18 -30.97 -34.85
C LYS A 739 15.66 -32.26 -35.51
N GLY A 740 14.81 -33.31 -35.49
CA GLY A 740 15.13 -34.63 -35.98
C GLY A 740 14.50 -35.00 -37.30
N GLY A 741 14.87 -34.56 -38.43
CA GLY A 741 14.41 -34.92 -39.81
C GLY A 741 13.55 -36.18 -39.98
N LEU A 742 13.21 -36.53 -41.21
CA LEU A 742 12.32 -37.61 -41.68
C LEU A 742 12.60 -39.05 -41.16
N ILE A 743 12.91 -39.32 -39.93
CA ILE A 743 13.09 -40.67 -39.45
C ILE A 743 11.72 -41.24 -39.05
N GLY A 744 11.17 -42.12 -39.94
CA GLY A 744 10.13 -43.07 -39.63
C GLY A 744 8.70 -42.74 -40.03
N ILE A 745 8.43 -41.85 -41.01
CA ILE A 745 7.06 -41.68 -41.53
C ILE A 745 6.92 -42.45 -42.87
N ASN A 746 6.31 -43.62 -42.77
CA ASN A 746 5.86 -44.38 -43.95
C ASN A 746 4.47 -43.88 -44.34
N PHE A 747 4.37 -42.98 -45.29
CA PHE A 747 3.08 -42.62 -45.91
C PHE A 747 2.67 -43.77 -46.86
N SER A 748 2.00 -44.77 -46.33
CA SER A 748 1.31 -45.74 -47.22
C SER A 748 0.22 -45.01 -47.97
N LYS A 749 0.30 -45.01 -49.29
CA LYS A 749 -0.79 -44.59 -50.18
C LYS A 749 -2.06 -45.33 -49.74
N LYS A 750 -3.04 -44.64 -49.19
CA LYS A 750 -4.43 -45.05 -49.19
C LYS A 750 -5.23 -44.08 -50.04
#